data_66ba9f5997dfc8272287ce46b13b6735
#
_entry.id   66ba9f5997dfc8272287ce46b13b6735
#
_cell.length_a   1.000
_cell.length_b   1.000
_cell.length_c   1.000
_cell.angle_alpha   90.00
_cell.angle_beta   90.00
_cell.angle_gamma   90.00
#
_symmetry.space_group_name_H-M   'P 1'
#
loop_
_entity.id
_entity.type
_entity.pdbx_description
1 polymer ?
#
loop_
_entity_poly.entity_id
_entity_poly.type
_entity_poly.pdbx_seq_one_letter_code
_entity_poly.pdbx_strand_id
1 'polypeptide(L)'
;MNKLFLLDAYALIYRAYYALIRNPRINSKGMNTSAIMGFVNTVNEVLVKENPTHIAVAFDPSGPTFRHEEYPEYKAQREQCPEDIKKSVPIIKKILNAWNICILEEKGYEADDVIGTIALKAGENGYKTFMLTPDKDYGQLVRENVFMYRPRFGNAGYDVIGVEEIKQKYDLSTPLQVIDLLGLMGDASDNIPGCPGVGEKTAVKLIKEYGSIENLVANTNTLKGAMKKKVEENKDKIVFSKYLATIKTDVPMNIDFDNLKVKEPNEEELRKLFDELEFKTLTDRILKKNQKVQKKVEQQLDLFADFPTEGEESAEFSSFATLKDTPHEYKLVENEEEIRKLCDFLMTKEILSLDTETTSTNAIEAELVGLSFAVEENKAFYVPIPAKREEALQIVNIFKPLYENEKILKVGQNIKYDLEVLANYDVNLSGKMFDTMIAHYVIQPELHHNMDYLAEIYLKYKTIHIDELIGPKGKGQKNMRDLSPEQVYEYAAEDADVTLKLKNILEKELKKYEVEHLFYDIEMPLMPVLASMELNGVRLDTASLKETSDVLTARMKSIEHKIYELAGEEFNIASPKQVGEVLFDKLKIVEKAKKTKTGQYVTNEEVLQGLKHKHEIVENILEHRGLKKLLGTYVDALPSLINPRTGHIHTSFNQTVTSTGRLSSSDPNLQNIPVRGEDGKEIRKAFIPEPGCLFFSADYSQIELRVMAHLSDDDNMIEAFREGYDIHAATAAKIYKENIDDVTRDQRTKAKRANFGIIYGITVFGLAERLDISRDEAKQLIDGYFETFPKVKEYMEKAKETARQKEYVETLFKRKRYLKDINSGNATVRGFAERNAINAPIQGTAADIIKVAMINIHNRFKLEGIRSKMILQVHDELNFSVYPKEKEKVEKIVLEEMQGAFSMKVPLVADCGWGENWLEAH
;
A
#
# COMPACT_ATOMS: atom_id res chain seq x y z
N MET A 1 30.24 -29.79 12.50
CA MET A 1 30.70 -28.47 12.94
C MET A 1 29.50 -27.73 13.50
N ASN A 2 29.56 -27.25 14.73
CA ASN A 2 28.45 -26.54 15.35
C ASN A 2 28.24 -25.20 14.64
N LYS A 3 26.97 -24.89 14.30
CA LYS A 3 26.56 -23.68 13.61
C LYS A 3 25.65 -22.87 14.53
N LEU A 4 26.08 -21.67 14.94
CA LEU A 4 25.38 -20.79 15.87
C LEU A 4 24.86 -19.56 15.13
N PHE A 5 23.58 -19.22 15.28
CA PHE A 5 23.00 -17.96 14.86
C PHE A 5 22.64 -17.10 16.06
N LEU A 6 23.12 -15.87 16.08
CA LEU A 6 22.80 -14.84 17.06
C LEU A 6 22.04 -13.71 16.36
N LEU A 7 20.81 -13.44 16.78
CA LEU A 7 19.92 -12.49 16.15
C LEU A 7 19.79 -11.22 17.00
N ASP A 8 19.97 -10.07 16.36
CA ASP A 8 19.71 -8.76 16.95
C ASP A 8 18.21 -8.44 16.84
N ALA A 9 17.47 -8.52 17.94
CA ALA A 9 16.03 -8.45 17.96
C ALA A 9 15.50 -7.09 17.45
N TYR A 10 15.97 -5.99 18.07
CA TYR A 10 15.43 -4.68 17.71
C TYR A 10 15.77 -4.26 16.29
N ALA A 11 16.98 -4.51 15.81
CA ALA A 11 17.35 -4.21 14.44
C ALA A 11 16.46 -4.94 13.41
N LEU A 12 16.06 -6.19 13.70
CA LEU A 12 15.18 -6.98 12.84
C LEU A 12 13.70 -6.55 12.97
N ILE A 13 13.23 -6.25 14.19
CA ILE A 13 11.86 -5.78 14.46
C ILE A 13 11.62 -4.43 13.78
N TYR A 14 12.52 -3.47 13.91
CA TYR A 14 12.45 -2.18 13.24
C TYR A 14 12.45 -2.34 11.71
N ARG A 15 13.32 -3.19 11.20
CA ARG A 15 13.36 -3.50 9.76
C ARG A 15 12.01 -4.01 9.26
N ALA A 16 11.40 -4.97 9.97
CA ALA A 16 10.11 -5.54 9.61
C ALA A 16 8.98 -4.50 9.67
N TYR A 17 8.94 -3.69 10.71
CA TYR A 17 7.96 -2.64 10.90
C TYR A 17 7.99 -1.60 9.77
N TYR A 18 9.17 -1.03 9.49
CA TYR A 18 9.31 0.00 8.46
C TYR A 18 9.16 -0.52 7.03
N ALA A 19 9.40 -1.80 6.78
CA ALA A 19 9.15 -2.40 5.47
C ALA A 19 7.65 -2.40 5.10
N LEU A 20 6.77 -2.55 6.10
CA LEU A 20 5.32 -2.60 5.92
C LEU A 20 4.58 -1.32 6.37
N ILE A 21 5.29 -0.24 6.67
CA ILE A 21 4.70 0.99 7.21
C ILE A 21 3.64 1.63 6.29
N ARG A 22 3.75 1.44 4.98
CA ARG A 22 2.80 1.96 3.99
C ARG A 22 1.57 1.07 3.80
N ASN A 23 1.68 -0.21 4.14
CA ASN A 23 0.62 -1.21 4.07
C ASN A 23 0.71 -2.13 5.29
N PRO A 24 0.36 -1.64 6.49
CA PRO A 24 0.52 -2.38 7.73
C PRO A 24 -0.44 -3.57 7.79
N ARG A 25 0.00 -4.67 8.38
CA ARG A 25 -0.83 -5.84 8.67
C ARG A 25 -1.54 -5.63 10.00
N ILE A 26 -2.82 -5.31 9.91
CA ILE A 26 -3.66 -5.05 11.09
C ILE A 26 -4.60 -6.24 11.26
N ASN A 27 -4.61 -6.85 12.45
CA ASN A 27 -5.54 -7.92 12.76
C ASN A 27 -6.94 -7.37 13.12
N SER A 28 -7.95 -8.25 13.26
CA SER A 28 -9.34 -7.88 13.56
C SER A 28 -9.51 -7.10 14.87
N LYS A 29 -8.57 -7.24 15.81
CA LYS A 29 -8.52 -6.48 17.07
C LYS A 29 -7.88 -5.09 16.88
N GLY A 30 -7.51 -4.74 15.65
CA GLY A 30 -6.89 -3.48 15.30
C GLY A 30 -5.43 -3.34 15.73
N MET A 31 -4.75 -4.43 16.00
CA MET A 31 -3.33 -4.45 16.32
C MET A 31 -2.50 -4.52 15.03
N ASN A 32 -1.50 -3.67 14.90
CA ASN A 32 -0.51 -3.77 13.84
C ASN A 32 0.46 -4.94 14.14
N THR A 33 0.35 -6.01 13.38
CA THR A 33 1.13 -7.23 13.55
C THR A 33 2.35 -7.30 12.61
N SER A 34 2.61 -6.26 11.81
CA SER A 34 3.67 -6.22 10.80
C SER A 34 5.05 -6.57 11.34
N ALA A 35 5.41 -5.95 12.48
CA ALA A 35 6.71 -6.18 13.13
C ALA A 35 6.87 -7.63 13.60
N ILE A 36 5.80 -8.19 14.22
CA ILE A 36 5.79 -9.57 14.72
C ILE A 36 5.93 -10.55 13.56
N MET A 37 5.08 -10.37 12.52
CA MET A 37 5.07 -11.25 11.36
C MET A 37 6.40 -11.27 10.63
N GLY A 38 6.99 -10.11 10.37
CA GLY A 38 8.28 -10.02 9.68
C GLY A 38 9.43 -10.59 10.50
N PHE A 39 9.41 -10.41 11.83
CA PHE A 39 10.41 -10.99 12.73
C PHE A 39 10.29 -12.52 12.77
N VAL A 40 9.07 -13.06 12.95
CA VAL A 40 8.80 -14.51 12.97
C VAL A 40 9.20 -15.17 11.66
N ASN A 41 8.89 -14.55 10.52
CA ASN A 41 9.35 -15.02 9.21
C ASN A 41 10.87 -15.10 9.13
N THR A 42 11.58 -14.09 9.62
CA THR A 42 13.07 -14.08 9.64
C THR A 42 13.63 -15.23 10.47
N VAL A 43 13.08 -15.46 11.66
CA VAL A 43 13.49 -16.58 12.53
C VAL A 43 13.22 -17.92 11.84
N ASN A 44 12.03 -18.10 11.27
CA ASN A 44 11.68 -19.32 10.54
C ASN A 44 12.59 -19.56 9.34
N GLU A 45 12.91 -18.51 8.58
CA GLU A 45 13.81 -18.59 7.44
C GLU A 45 15.21 -19.09 7.85
N VAL A 46 15.76 -18.56 8.94
CA VAL A 46 17.04 -19.03 9.50
C VAL A 46 16.97 -20.50 9.89
N LEU A 47 15.94 -20.90 10.61
CA LEU A 47 15.79 -22.30 11.05
C LEU A 47 15.67 -23.27 9.87
N VAL A 48 14.94 -22.86 8.81
CA VAL A 48 14.67 -23.73 7.66
C VAL A 48 15.82 -23.78 6.67
N LYS A 49 16.35 -22.60 6.26
CA LYS A 49 17.38 -22.53 5.20
C LYS A 49 18.76 -22.83 5.74
N GLU A 50 19.08 -22.32 6.91
CA GLU A 50 20.41 -22.40 7.47
C GLU A 50 20.63 -23.63 8.36
N ASN A 51 19.54 -24.23 8.83
CA ASN A 51 19.54 -25.41 9.70
C ASN A 51 20.60 -25.32 10.81
N PRO A 52 20.55 -24.29 11.68
CA PRO A 52 21.53 -24.08 12.71
C PRO A 52 21.45 -25.18 13.78
N THR A 53 22.57 -25.49 14.40
CA THR A 53 22.60 -26.36 15.61
C THR A 53 22.27 -25.57 16.88
N HIS A 54 22.52 -24.25 16.86
CA HIS A 54 22.31 -23.34 17.99
C HIS A 54 21.75 -22.02 17.48
N ILE A 55 20.82 -21.45 18.24
CA ILE A 55 20.20 -20.16 17.93
C ILE A 55 19.87 -19.41 19.22
N ALA A 56 20.04 -18.08 19.21
CA ALA A 56 19.58 -17.22 20.26
C ALA A 56 19.24 -15.82 19.72
N VAL A 57 18.35 -15.12 20.43
CA VAL A 57 17.90 -13.77 20.09
C VAL A 57 18.22 -12.82 21.22
N ALA A 58 19.03 -11.78 20.95
CA ALA A 58 19.42 -10.78 21.92
C ALA A 58 18.49 -9.55 21.85
N PHE A 59 18.07 -9.08 23.01
CA PHE A 59 17.28 -7.86 23.19
C PHE A 59 18.06 -6.84 24.00
N ASP A 60 17.89 -5.56 23.67
CA ASP A 60 18.34 -4.49 24.57
C ASP A 60 17.50 -4.50 25.83
N PRO A 61 18.08 -4.32 27.01
CA PRO A 61 17.37 -4.28 28.26
C PRO A 61 16.53 -3.01 28.41
N SER A 62 15.54 -3.07 29.29
CA SER A 62 14.80 -1.89 29.69
C SER A 62 15.63 -1.04 30.67
N GLY A 63 16.13 0.10 30.24
CA GLY A 63 16.86 1.04 31.08
C GLY A 63 18.19 1.52 30.49
N PRO A 64 18.93 2.38 31.20
CA PRO A 64 20.20 2.89 30.73
C PRO A 64 21.26 1.78 30.70
N THR A 65 22.17 1.86 29.73
CA THR A 65 23.34 1.04 29.59
C THR A 65 24.58 1.81 30.11
N PHE A 66 25.72 1.15 30.29
CA PHE A 66 26.95 1.80 30.73
C PHE A 66 27.32 3.00 29.83
N ARG A 67 26.98 2.96 28.51
CA ARG A 67 27.22 4.10 27.61
C ARG A 67 26.39 5.31 27.97
N HIS A 68 25.13 5.10 28.38
CA HIS A 68 24.27 6.19 28.84
C HIS A 68 24.72 6.78 30.19
N GLU A 69 25.26 5.96 31.07
CA GLU A 69 25.80 6.40 32.37
C GLU A 69 27.03 7.30 32.19
N GLU A 70 27.91 6.92 31.24
CA GLU A 70 29.14 7.66 30.96
C GLU A 70 28.92 8.86 29.99
N TYR A 71 27.96 8.76 29.10
CA TYR A 71 27.60 9.80 28.14
C TYR A 71 26.07 9.96 28.04
N PRO A 72 25.48 10.83 28.85
CA PRO A 72 24.02 11.03 28.87
C PRO A 72 23.40 11.45 27.52
N GLU A 73 24.20 12.03 26.63
CA GLU A 73 23.78 12.41 25.29
C GLU A 73 23.80 11.25 24.28
N TYR A 74 24.31 10.07 24.68
CA TYR A 74 24.34 8.88 23.83
C TYR A 74 22.91 8.50 23.38
N LYS A 75 22.70 8.38 22.08
CA LYS A 75 21.40 8.09 21.45
C LYS A 75 20.26 9.09 21.78
N ALA A 76 20.57 10.24 22.40
CA ALA A 76 19.55 11.23 22.79
C ALA A 76 18.77 11.83 21.60
N GLN A 77 19.34 11.77 20.41
CA GLN A 77 18.68 12.26 19.18
C GLN A 77 17.78 11.21 18.49
N ARG A 78 17.76 9.97 18.99
CA ARG A 78 16.91 8.93 18.43
C ARG A 78 15.43 9.24 18.69
N GLU A 79 14.60 9.10 17.67
CA GLU A 79 13.15 9.20 17.83
C GLU A 79 12.64 8.12 18.80
N GLN A 80 11.57 8.44 19.52
CA GLN A 80 10.94 7.47 20.41
C GLN A 80 10.52 6.21 19.65
N CYS A 81 10.67 5.05 20.27
CA CYS A 81 10.23 3.79 19.71
C CYS A 81 8.72 3.84 19.43
N PRO A 82 8.29 3.50 18.19
CA PRO A 82 6.87 3.42 17.85
C PRO A 82 6.08 2.55 18.82
N GLU A 83 4.87 2.98 19.17
CA GLU A 83 4.02 2.26 20.11
C GLU A 83 3.70 0.83 19.67
N ASP A 84 3.54 0.60 18.37
CA ASP A 84 3.31 -0.73 17.82
C ASP A 84 4.51 -1.66 18.03
N ILE A 85 5.73 -1.14 17.94
CA ILE A 85 6.94 -1.92 18.25
C ILE A 85 6.96 -2.24 19.75
N LYS A 86 6.68 -1.26 20.64
CA LYS A 86 6.61 -1.50 22.07
C LYS A 86 5.59 -2.59 22.43
N LYS A 87 4.42 -2.61 21.76
CA LYS A 87 3.39 -3.63 21.94
C LYS A 87 3.82 -4.99 21.37
N SER A 88 4.60 -5.00 20.30
CA SER A 88 5.05 -6.21 19.62
C SER A 88 6.13 -6.98 20.40
N VAL A 89 7.07 -6.28 21.06
CA VAL A 89 8.20 -6.92 21.75
C VAL A 89 7.79 -7.97 22.79
N PRO A 90 6.84 -7.72 23.72
CA PRO A 90 6.39 -8.73 24.67
C PRO A 90 5.79 -9.98 24.00
N ILE A 91 5.11 -9.80 22.89
CA ILE A 91 4.48 -10.90 22.12
C ILE A 91 5.57 -11.71 21.40
N ILE A 92 6.53 -11.05 20.78
CA ILE A 92 7.68 -11.70 20.16
C ILE A 92 8.44 -12.54 21.18
N LYS A 93 8.67 -12.03 22.40
CA LYS A 93 9.30 -12.80 23.48
C LYS A 93 8.48 -14.04 23.87
N LYS A 94 7.14 -13.95 23.93
CA LYS A 94 6.27 -15.11 24.15
C LYS A 94 6.39 -16.15 23.03
N ILE A 95 6.42 -15.70 21.78
CA ILE A 95 6.59 -16.57 20.60
C ILE A 95 7.94 -17.30 20.66
N LEU A 96 9.03 -16.59 20.96
CA LEU A 96 10.36 -17.18 21.10
C LEU A 96 10.42 -18.22 22.23
N ASN A 97 9.78 -17.95 23.38
CA ASN A 97 9.68 -18.89 24.46
C ASN A 97 8.90 -20.16 24.06
N ALA A 98 7.74 -19.98 23.39
CA ALA A 98 6.96 -21.09 22.85
C ALA A 98 7.73 -21.87 21.77
N TRP A 99 8.63 -21.20 21.05
CA TRP A 99 9.51 -21.83 20.06
C TRP A 99 10.75 -22.50 20.68
N ASN A 100 10.91 -22.43 22.02
CA ASN A 100 12.09 -22.89 22.76
C ASN A 100 13.40 -22.27 22.26
N ILE A 101 13.37 -21.00 21.78
CA ILE A 101 14.52 -20.24 21.36
C ILE A 101 15.03 -19.39 22.53
N CYS A 102 16.31 -19.46 22.82
CA CYS A 102 16.94 -18.74 23.93
C CYS A 102 16.87 -17.23 23.71
N ILE A 103 16.34 -16.49 24.68
CA ILE A 103 16.33 -15.03 24.74
C ILE A 103 17.51 -14.59 25.60
N LEU A 104 18.30 -13.66 25.06
CA LEU A 104 19.45 -13.08 25.72
C LEU A 104 19.16 -11.61 26.04
N GLU A 105 19.29 -11.22 27.28
CA GLU A 105 19.08 -9.85 27.74
C GLU A 105 19.92 -9.65 29.01
N GLU A 106 20.87 -8.71 29.00
CA GLU A 106 21.75 -8.45 30.13
C GLU A 106 21.64 -7.00 30.59
N LYS A 107 21.35 -6.80 31.84
CA LYS A 107 21.14 -5.45 32.38
C LYS A 107 22.42 -4.62 32.32
N GLY A 108 22.31 -3.40 31.80
CA GLY A 108 23.42 -2.45 31.66
C GLY A 108 24.24 -2.62 30.39
N TYR A 109 23.94 -3.61 29.52
CA TYR A 109 24.63 -3.87 28.27
C TYR A 109 23.64 -3.90 27.11
N GLU A 110 24.06 -3.47 25.92
CA GLU A 110 23.25 -3.51 24.72
C GLU A 110 23.26 -4.91 24.07
N ALA A 111 22.31 -5.21 23.21
CA ALA A 111 22.22 -6.49 22.50
C ALA A 111 23.52 -6.82 21.71
N ASP A 112 24.17 -5.79 21.13
CA ASP A 112 25.43 -5.92 20.41
C ASP A 112 26.59 -6.37 21.30
N ASP A 113 26.68 -5.87 22.55
CA ASP A 113 27.68 -6.28 23.56
C ASP A 113 27.49 -7.78 23.94
N VAL A 114 26.21 -8.17 24.16
CA VAL A 114 25.85 -9.55 24.47
C VAL A 114 26.18 -10.47 23.30
N ILE A 115 25.77 -10.11 22.09
CA ILE A 115 26.07 -10.89 20.89
C ILE A 115 27.60 -10.96 20.66
N GLY A 116 28.32 -9.85 20.80
CA GLY A 116 29.76 -9.78 20.65
C GLY A 116 30.51 -10.73 21.59
N THR A 117 30.09 -10.73 22.86
CA THR A 117 30.67 -11.60 23.90
C THR A 117 30.44 -13.08 23.56
N ILE A 118 29.24 -13.48 23.20
CA ILE A 118 28.90 -14.88 22.87
C ILE A 118 29.58 -15.29 21.55
N ALA A 119 29.54 -14.44 20.54
CA ALA A 119 30.08 -14.74 19.22
C ALA A 119 31.59 -15.03 19.27
N LEU A 120 32.35 -14.22 20.02
CA LEU A 120 33.79 -14.46 20.17
C LEU A 120 34.07 -15.75 20.93
N LYS A 121 33.41 -15.96 22.07
CA LYS A 121 33.61 -17.21 22.85
C LYS A 121 33.21 -18.45 22.07
N ALA A 122 32.13 -18.37 21.27
CA ALA A 122 31.70 -19.46 20.40
C ALA A 122 32.74 -19.73 19.29
N GLY A 123 33.27 -18.68 18.64
CA GLY A 123 34.33 -18.80 17.63
C GLY A 123 35.57 -19.47 18.16
N GLU A 124 36.03 -19.10 19.37
CA GLU A 124 37.16 -19.71 20.08
C GLU A 124 36.90 -21.19 20.39
N ASN A 125 35.63 -21.56 20.68
CA ASN A 125 35.20 -22.95 20.91
C ASN A 125 34.91 -23.73 19.61
N GLY A 126 35.29 -23.19 18.44
CA GLY A 126 35.18 -23.87 17.15
C GLY A 126 33.77 -23.89 16.56
N TYR A 127 32.87 -23.03 17.05
CA TYR A 127 31.56 -22.81 16.41
C TYR A 127 31.69 -21.93 15.18
N LYS A 128 31.01 -22.26 14.10
CA LYS A 128 30.76 -21.32 13.00
C LYS A 128 29.63 -20.41 13.40
N THR A 129 29.92 -19.16 13.73
CA THR A 129 28.98 -18.23 14.33
C THR A 129 28.56 -17.16 13.33
N PHE A 130 27.25 -16.93 13.22
CA PHE A 130 26.63 -15.94 12.33
C PHE A 130 25.83 -14.94 13.17
N MET A 131 26.17 -13.66 13.05
CA MET A 131 25.47 -12.55 13.69
C MET A 131 24.48 -11.96 12.69
N LEU A 132 23.19 -12.21 12.88
CA LEU A 132 22.11 -11.72 12.02
C LEU A 132 21.70 -10.32 12.45
N THR A 133 22.20 -9.33 11.74
CA THR A 133 21.90 -7.92 11.96
C THR A 133 22.13 -7.10 10.68
N PRO A 134 21.34 -6.04 10.42
CA PRO A 134 21.66 -5.06 9.38
C PRO A 134 22.72 -4.04 9.81
N ASP A 135 23.09 -3.99 11.09
CA ASP A 135 24.01 -3.01 11.66
C ASP A 135 25.45 -3.23 11.20
N LYS A 136 26.04 -2.15 10.67
CA LYS A 136 27.42 -2.14 10.15
C LYS A 136 28.49 -2.27 11.24
N ASP A 137 28.17 -1.88 12.47
CA ASP A 137 29.10 -1.78 13.58
C ASP A 137 29.58 -3.17 14.06
N TYR A 138 28.78 -4.20 13.83
CA TYR A 138 29.17 -5.59 14.02
C TYR A 138 30.36 -6.04 13.15
N GLY A 139 30.75 -5.26 12.15
CA GLY A 139 31.95 -5.51 11.35
C GLY A 139 33.21 -5.62 12.18
N GLN A 140 33.29 -4.94 13.34
CA GLN A 140 34.42 -5.02 14.28
C GLN A 140 34.59 -6.39 14.94
N LEU A 141 33.50 -7.19 14.98
CA LEU A 141 33.46 -8.51 15.62
C LEU A 141 33.86 -9.63 14.67
N VAL A 142 33.95 -9.38 13.37
CA VAL A 142 34.21 -10.41 12.34
C VAL A 142 35.62 -11.00 12.50
N ARG A 143 35.68 -12.33 12.53
CA ARG A 143 36.91 -13.15 12.69
C ARG A 143 36.82 -14.42 11.84
N GLU A 144 37.79 -15.30 11.89
CA GLU A 144 37.87 -16.54 11.10
C GLU A 144 36.60 -17.42 11.22
N ASN A 145 36.02 -17.56 12.41
CA ASN A 145 34.82 -18.37 12.65
C ASN A 145 33.58 -17.51 13.02
N VAL A 146 33.68 -16.20 12.90
CA VAL A 146 32.62 -15.26 13.27
C VAL A 146 32.29 -14.38 12.07
N PHE A 147 31.05 -14.45 11.58
CA PHE A 147 30.58 -13.81 10.36
C PHE A 147 29.39 -12.90 10.66
N MET A 148 29.25 -11.78 9.93
CA MET A 148 27.98 -11.11 9.85
C MET A 148 27.10 -11.80 8.82
N TYR A 149 25.82 -12.00 9.17
CA TYR A 149 24.77 -12.49 8.30
C TYR A 149 23.79 -11.34 8.08
N ARG A 150 23.99 -10.61 6.99
CA ARG A 150 23.31 -9.33 6.78
C ARG A 150 22.17 -9.45 5.80
N PRO A 151 20.92 -9.07 6.20
CA PRO A 151 19.78 -9.07 5.30
C PRO A 151 20.02 -8.11 4.11
N ARG A 152 19.77 -8.56 2.87
CA ARG A 152 19.78 -7.71 1.68
C ARG A 152 18.63 -6.73 1.72
N PHE A 153 18.81 -5.56 1.14
CA PHE A 153 17.78 -4.56 1.05
C PHE A 153 17.17 -4.56 -0.36
N GLY A 154 15.84 -4.73 -0.45
CA GLY A 154 15.11 -4.73 -1.73
C GLY A 154 15.21 -6.02 -2.56
N ASN A 155 15.98 -7.00 -2.12
CA ASN A 155 16.09 -8.33 -2.73
C ASN A 155 16.02 -9.40 -1.65
N ALA A 156 15.48 -10.57 -1.99
CA ALA A 156 15.48 -11.73 -1.08
C ALA A 156 16.91 -12.20 -0.78
N GLY A 157 17.15 -12.63 0.46
CA GLY A 157 18.38 -13.30 0.90
C GLY A 157 19.30 -12.47 1.79
N TYR A 158 20.46 -13.04 2.05
CA TYR A 158 21.44 -12.52 3.00
C TYR A 158 22.85 -12.52 2.39
N ASP A 159 23.68 -11.59 2.87
CA ASP A 159 25.12 -11.57 2.58
C ASP A 159 25.85 -12.14 3.78
N VAL A 160 26.73 -13.11 3.54
CA VAL A 160 27.68 -13.60 4.54
C VAL A 160 28.95 -12.78 4.40
N ILE A 161 29.28 -12.03 5.44
CA ILE A 161 30.39 -11.08 5.45
C ILE A 161 31.45 -11.60 6.43
N GLY A 162 32.59 -12.02 5.90
CA GLY A 162 33.75 -12.47 6.65
C GLY A 162 34.87 -11.43 6.64
N VAL A 163 36.08 -11.88 7.03
CA VAL A 163 37.24 -11.01 7.19
C VAL A 163 37.62 -10.28 5.90
N GLU A 164 37.64 -10.99 4.78
CA GLU A 164 38.08 -10.42 3.51
C GLU A 164 37.03 -9.41 2.96
N GLU A 165 35.76 -9.68 3.15
CA GLU A 165 34.69 -8.75 2.73
C GLU A 165 34.74 -7.44 3.54
N ILE A 166 35.05 -7.50 4.86
CA ILE A 166 35.21 -6.28 5.68
C ILE A 166 36.45 -5.50 5.22
N LYS A 167 37.57 -6.17 4.99
CA LYS A 167 38.80 -5.53 4.52
C LYS A 167 38.57 -4.82 3.18
N GLN A 168 37.95 -5.49 2.22
CA GLN A 168 37.65 -4.93 0.90
C GLN A 168 36.69 -3.76 0.98
N LYS A 169 35.61 -3.92 1.78
CA LYS A 169 34.54 -2.91 1.88
C LYS A 169 35.03 -1.58 2.43
N TYR A 170 35.85 -1.65 3.48
CA TYR A 170 36.31 -0.44 4.17
C TYR A 170 37.76 -0.09 3.82
N ASP A 171 38.42 -0.87 2.98
CA ASP A 171 39.85 -0.68 2.59
C ASP A 171 40.74 -0.64 3.82
N LEU A 172 40.54 -1.60 4.75
CA LEU A 172 41.24 -1.74 6.02
C LEU A 172 42.13 -3.00 6.03
N SER A 173 43.12 -3.03 6.92
CA SER A 173 44.02 -4.18 7.08
C SER A 173 43.41 -5.29 7.95
N THR A 174 42.59 -4.94 8.91
CA THR A 174 41.92 -5.89 9.81
C THR A 174 40.47 -5.42 10.13
N PRO A 175 39.53 -6.35 10.44
CA PRO A 175 38.16 -5.97 10.86
C PRO A 175 38.14 -5.14 12.14
N LEU A 176 39.10 -5.32 13.06
CA LEU A 176 39.20 -4.53 14.30
C LEU A 176 39.36 -3.03 14.04
N GLN A 177 39.95 -2.65 12.93
CA GLN A 177 40.10 -1.24 12.56
C GLN A 177 38.78 -0.55 12.24
N VAL A 178 37.65 -1.28 12.16
CA VAL A 178 36.30 -0.69 12.08
C VAL A 178 36.02 0.15 13.34
N ILE A 179 36.55 -0.23 14.50
CA ILE A 179 36.45 0.54 15.75
C ILE A 179 37.10 1.93 15.58
N ASP A 180 38.33 1.93 15.03
CA ASP A 180 39.08 3.17 14.76
C ASP A 180 38.37 4.04 13.71
N LEU A 181 37.78 3.40 12.69
CA LEU A 181 37.00 4.08 11.67
C LEU A 181 35.79 4.82 12.28
N LEU A 182 35.02 4.12 13.11
CA LEU A 182 33.87 4.69 13.80
C LEU A 182 34.29 5.77 14.83
N GLY A 183 35.34 5.55 15.57
CA GLY A 183 35.87 6.53 16.52
C GLY A 183 36.35 7.83 15.86
N LEU A 184 36.93 7.76 14.66
CA LEU A 184 37.29 8.96 13.90
C LEU A 184 36.12 9.65 13.21
N MET A 185 35.21 8.89 12.61
CA MET A 185 34.05 9.45 11.91
C MET A 185 32.96 9.96 12.85
N GLY A 186 32.85 9.34 14.02
CA GLY A 186 31.65 9.42 14.84
C GLY A 186 30.45 8.70 14.21
N ASP A 187 29.34 8.67 14.92
CA ASP A 187 28.05 8.20 14.42
C ASP A 187 26.94 9.15 14.84
N ALA A 188 26.34 9.81 13.84
CA ALA A 188 25.23 10.76 14.09
C ALA A 188 23.98 10.07 14.61
N SER A 189 23.75 8.79 14.30
CA SER A 189 22.58 8.03 14.78
C SER A 189 22.67 7.71 16.27
N ASP A 190 23.89 7.54 16.77
CA ASP A 190 24.18 7.22 18.17
C ASP A 190 24.73 8.43 18.95
N ASN A 191 24.78 9.57 18.29
CA ASN A 191 25.35 10.80 18.82
C ASN A 191 26.81 10.67 19.29
N ILE A 192 27.57 9.84 18.60
CA ILE A 192 29.02 9.68 18.84
C ILE A 192 29.75 10.80 18.09
N PRO A 193 30.51 11.68 18.79
CA PRO A 193 30.98 12.94 18.21
C PRO A 193 32.04 12.79 17.12
N GLY A 194 32.94 11.82 17.20
CA GLY A 194 34.07 11.66 16.27
C GLY A 194 35.04 12.85 16.24
N CYS A 195 35.82 12.93 15.16
CA CYS A 195 36.68 14.08 14.86
C CYS A 195 35.92 15.02 13.88
N PRO A 196 35.63 16.28 14.26
CA PRO A 196 34.87 17.19 13.42
C PRO A 196 35.46 17.40 12.02
N GLY A 197 34.64 17.08 10.99
CA GLY A 197 35.04 17.22 9.60
C GLY A 197 35.97 16.13 9.08
N VAL A 198 36.04 14.99 9.77
CA VAL A 198 36.65 13.74 9.30
C VAL A 198 35.53 12.79 8.88
N GLY A 199 35.43 12.54 7.59
CA GLY A 199 34.51 11.53 7.03
C GLY A 199 35.25 10.24 6.69
N GLU A 200 34.53 9.23 6.23
CA GLU A 200 35.03 7.87 5.97
C GLU A 200 36.35 7.82 5.19
N LYS A 201 36.44 8.50 4.04
CA LYS A 201 37.65 8.51 3.21
C LYS A 201 38.89 9.04 3.95
N THR A 202 38.66 10.08 4.77
CA THR A 202 39.76 10.68 5.53
C THR A 202 40.14 9.77 6.70
N ALA A 203 39.16 9.20 7.38
CA ALA A 203 39.38 8.24 8.46
C ALA A 203 40.16 7.01 7.97
N VAL A 204 39.74 6.39 6.86
CA VAL A 204 40.45 5.26 6.24
C VAL A 204 41.91 5.62 5.91
N LYS A 205 42.15 6.81 5.34
CA LYS A 205 43.50 7.26 5.04
C LYS A 205 44.37 7.36 6.30
N LEU A 206 43.83 7.95 7.36
CA LEU A 206 44.52 8.09 8.64
C LEU A 206 44.82 6.71 9.28
N ILE A 207 43.83 5.80 9.23
CA ILE A 207 44.00 4.43 9.77
C ILE A 207 45.07 3.65 8.98
N LYS A 208 45.11 3.79 7.67
CA LYS A 208 46.16 3.16 6.83
C LYS A 208 47.54 3.69 7.15
N GLU A 209 47.67 4.98 7.42
CA GLU A 209 48.95 5.63 7.71
C GLU A 209 49.45 5.34 9.14
N TYR A 210 48.54 5.35 10.12
CA TYR A 210 48.91 5.25 11.56
C TYR A 210 48.52 3.91 12.21
N GLY A 211 47.69 3.10 11.57
CA GLY A 211 47.27 1.78 12.06
C GLY A 211 46.10 1.85 13.07
N SER A 212 46.15 2.77 13.99
CA SER A 212 45.10 2.97 15.02
C SER A 212 44.95 4.43 15.47
N ILE A 213 43.91 4.73 16.18
CA ILE A 213 43.66 6.05 16.81
C ILE A 213 44.75 6.37 17.84
N GLU A 214 45.22 5.40 18.65
CA GLU A 214 46.29 5.60 19.64
C GLU A 214 47.55 6.06 18.97
N ASN A 215 47.95 5.40 17.90
CA ASN A 215 49.14 5.78 17.13
C ASN A 215 48.97 7.13 16.44
N LEU A 216 47.81 7.42 15.90
CA LEU A 216 47.48 8.71 15.30
C LEU A 216 47.63 9.85 16.32
N VAL A 217 47.05 9.68 17.53
CA VAL A 217 47.07 10.68 18.59
C VAL A 217 48.50 10.85 19.15
N ALA A 218 49.29 9.77 19.22
CA ALA A 218 50.69 9.84 19.68
C ALA A 218 51.60 10.51 18.64
N ASN A 219 51.28 10.46 17.36
CA ASN A 219 52.12 10.95 16.26
C ASN A 219 51.53 12.18 15.54
N THR A 220 50.77 13.03 16.21
CA THR A 220 50.14 14.23 15.63
C THR A 220 51.17 15.24 15.05
N ASN A 221 52.39 15.19 15.50
CA ASN A 221 53.51 16.00 14.98
C ASN A 221 53.84 15.70 13.50
N THR A 222 53.51 14.52 13.01
CA THR A 222 53.73 14.11 11.60
C THR A 222 52.61 14.63 10.68
N LEU A 223 51.46 14.98 11.24
CA LEU A 223 50.35 15.57 10.50
C LEU A 223 50.67 17.00 10.05
N LYS A 224 50.13 17.41 8.91
CA LYS A 224 50.32 18.75 8.31
C LYS A 224 49.03 19.54 8.24
N GLY A 225 49.17 20.86 8.31
CA GLY A 225 48.11 21.81 8.04
C GLY A 225 46.86 21.67 8.96
N ALA A 226 45.64 21.85 8.39
CA ALA A 226 44.41 21.84 9.12
C ALA A 226 44.08 20.51 9.81
N MET A 227 44.58 19.37 9.30
CA MET A 227 44.38 18.06 9.90
C MET A 227 45.11 17.90 11.22
N LYS A 228 46.35 18.39 11.32
CA LYS A 228 47.09 18.40 12.56
C LYS A 228 46.31 19.11 13.67
N LYS A 229 45.87 20.33 13.38
CA LYS A 229 45.10 21.15 14.34
C LYS A 229 43.81 20.44 14.77
N LYS A 230 43.04 19.87 13.83
CA LYS A 230 41.80 19.15 14.11
C LYS A 230 42.00 17.95 15.05
N VAL A 231 43.02 17.12 14.78
CA VAL A 231 43.29 15.94 15.59
C VAL A 231 43.81 16.36 16.97
N GLU A 232 44.69 17.36 17.04
CA GLU A 232 45.24 17.86 18.31
C GLU A 232 44.19 18.47 19.21
N GLU A 233 43.29 19.28 18.66
CA GLU A 233 42.22 19.92 19.42
C GLU A 233 41.10 18.95 19.86
N ASN A 234 40.98 17.77 19.24
CA ASN A 234 39.90 16.82 19.51
C ASN A 234 40.39 15.45 19.99
N LYS A 235 41.67 15.34 20.50
CA LYS A 235 42.25 14.07 20.95
C LYS A 235 41.35 13.29 21.90
N ASP A 236 40.88 13.94 22.96
CA ASP A 236 40.05 13.31 23.98
C ASP A 236 38.69 12.86 23.40
N LYS A 237 38.09 13.68 22.53
CA LYS A 237 36.86 13.31 21.84
C LYS A 237 37.01 12.10 20.93
N ILE A 238 38.10 12.01 20.22
CA ILE A 238 38.40 10.89 19.31
C ILE A 238 38.55 9.59 20.09
N VAL A 239 39.35 9.64 21.21
CA VAL A 239 39.53 8.48 22.07
C VAL A 239 38.24 8.07 22.74
N PHE A 240 37.48 9.02 23.23
CA PHE A 240 36.16 8.78 23.82
C PHE A 240 35.14 8.23 22.78
N SER A 241 35.14 8.74 21.55
CA SER A 241 34.32 8.21 20.47
C SER A 241 34.66 6.78 20.12
N LYS A 242 35.97 6.43 20.11
CA LYS A 242 36.42 5.04 19.95
C LYS A 242 35.84 4.16 21.06
N TYR A 243 35.90 4.63 22.31
CA TYR A 243 35.36 3.90 23.47
C TYR A 243 33.87 3.63 23.32
N LEU A 244 33.07 4.67 22.95
CA LEU A 244 31.63 4.54 22.76
C LEU A 244 31.27 3.60 21.60
N ALA A 245 32.02 3.63 20.51
CA ALA A 245 31.80 2.81 19.33
C ALA A 245 32.26 1.35 19.49
N THR A 246 33.03 1.05 20.54
CA THR A 246 33.54 -0.29 20.82
C THR A 246 32.43 -1.17 21.41
N ILE A 247 32.13 -2.27 20.72
CA ILE A 247 31.24 -3.31 21.24
C ILE A 247 32.01 -4.10 22.31
N LYS A 248 31.42 -4.19 23.51
CA LYS A 248 32.02 -4.97 24.60
C LYS A 248 31.93 -6.46 24.33
N THR A 249 33.02 -7.19 24.59
CA THR A 249 33.13 -8.63 24.33
C THR A 249 33.41 -9.43 25.60
N ASP A 250 33.33 -8.77 26.74
CA ASP A 250 33.59 -9.28 28.09
C ASP A 250 32.43 -9.05 29.06
N VAL A 251 31.18 -9.02 28.53
CA VAL A 251 29.99 -8.90 29.36
C VAL A 251 29.96 -9.99 30.42
N PRO A 252 29.76 -9.64 31.72
CA PRO A 252 29.81 -10.60 32.85
C PRO A 252 28.53 -11.45 32.87
N MET A 253 28.45 -12.42 31.95
CA MET A 253 27.32 -13.32 31.83
C MET A 253 27.78 -14.79 31.83
N ASN A 254 26.96 -15.66 32.37
CA ASN A 254 27.18 -17.09 32.30
C ASN A 254 26.68 -17.63 30.95
N ILE A 255 27.58 -18.09 30.09
CA ILE A 255 27.25 -18.61 28.78
C ILE A 255 27.18 -20.14 28.85
N ASP A 256 25.99 -20.67 28.76
CA ASP A 256 25.75 -22.10 28.62
C ASP A 256 25.33 -22.39 27.16
N PHE A 257 26.21 -22.91 26.35
CA PHE A 257 25.96 -23.26 24.96
C PHE A 257 24.88 -24.36 24.80
N ASP A 258 24.67 -25.21 25.80
CA ASP A 258 23.61 -26.22 25.75
C ASP A 258 22.21 -25.59 25.76
N ASN A 259 22.07 -24.43 26.38
CA ASN A 259 20.83 -23.67 26.36
C ASN A 259 20.53 -22.98 25.01
N LEU A 260 21.56 -22.81 24.16
CA LEU A 260 21.41 -22.22 22.83
C LEU A 260 21.07 -23.27 21.77
N LYS A 261 21.05 -24.56 22.07
CA LYS A 261 20.70 -25.63 21.12
C LYS A 261 19.27 -25.41 20.59
N VAL A 262 19.12 -25.62 19.28
CA VAL A 262 17.77 -25.64 18.67
C VAL A 262 16.97 -26.80 19.28
N LYS A 263 15.80 -26.50 19.80
CA LYS A 263 14.89 -27.46 20.42
C LYS A 263 13.58 -27.48 19.64
N GLU A 264 12.81 -28.59 19.77
CA GLU A 264 11.49 -28.65 19.19
C GLU A 264 10.56 -27.62 19.84
N PRO A 265 9.71 -26.94 19.06
CA PRO A 265 8.80 -25.94 19.57
C PRO A 265 7.67 -26.56 20.41
N ASN A 266 7.10 -25.78 21.32
CA ASN A 266 5.80 -26.06 21.90
C ASN A 266 4.71 -25.69 20.88
N GLU A 267 4.32 -26.68 20.06
CA GLU A 267 3.39 -26.46 18.95
C GLU A 267 2.02 -25.93 19.40
N GLU A 268 1.50 -26.40 20.54
CA GLU A 268 0.21 -25.97 21.07
C GLU A 268 0.21 -24.48 21.46
N GLU A 269 1.24 -24.05 22.17
CA GLU A 269 1.38 -22.66 22.62
C GLU A 269 1.68 -21.72 21.45
N LEU A 270 2.52 -22.15 20.49
CA LEU A 270 2.77 -21.37 19.26
C LEU A 270 1.49 -21.20 18.44
N ARG A 271 0.72 -22.27 18.27
CA ARG A 271 -0.55 -22.22 17.55
C ARG A 271 -1.50 -21.21 18.19
N LYS A 272 -1.67 -21.29 19.51
CA LYS A 272 -2.52 -20.35 20.24
C LYS A 272 -2.09 -18.88 20.03
N LEU A 273 -0.79 -18.60 20.09
CA LEU A 273 -0.26 -17.25 19.87
C LEU A 273 -0.47 -16.79 18.43
N PHE A 274 -0.26 -17.67 17.45
CA PHE A 274 -0.48 -17.34 16.04
C PHE A 274 -1.96 -17.15 15.69
N ASP A 275 -2.85 -17.94 16.31
CA ASP A 275 -4.30 -17.76 16.15
C ASP A 275 -4.77 -16.42 16.76
N GLU A 276 -4.24 -16.04 17.94
CA GLU A 276 -4.51 -14.72 18.53
C GLU A 276 -4.04 -13.54 17.65
N LEU A 277 -3.00 -13.76 16.84
CA LEU A 277 -2.42 -12.78 15.93
C LEU A 277 -2.99 -12.88 14.51
N GLU A 278 -3.80 -13.91 14.23
CA GLU A 278 -4.37 -14.22 12.90
C GLU A 278 -3.30 -14.58 11.86
N PHE A 279 -2.25 -15.30 12.27
CA PHE A 279 -1.11 -15.69 11.43
C PHE A 279 -1.29 -17.07 10.79
N LYS A 280 -2.35 -17.29 10.03
CA LYS A 280 -2.68 -18.58 9.41
C LYS A 280 -1.56 -19.18 8.57
N THR A 281 -1.10 -18.42 7.58
CA THR A 281 -0.03 -18.85 6.66
C THR A 281 1.27 -19.21 7.41
N LEU A 282 1.57 -18.49 8.50
CA LEU A 282 2.72 -18.79 9.35
C LEU A 282 2.51 -20.06 10.16
N THR A 283 1.31 -20.25 10.72
CA THR A 283 0.93 -21.46 11.44
C THR A 283 1.15 -22.68 10.55
N ASP A 284 0.63 -22.63 9.34
CA ASP A 284 0.75 -23.73 8.39
C ASP A 284 2.21 -23.99 7.98
N ARG A 285 2.96 -22.96 7.70
CA ARG A 285 4.36 -23.06 7.29
C ARG A 285 5.29 -23.57 8.39
N ILE A 286 5.04 -23.19 9.63
CA ILE A 286 5.90 -23.49 10.78
C ILE A 286 5.51 -24.82 11.42
N LEU A 287 4.23 -25.10 11.60
CA LEU A 287 3.73 -26.23 12.39
C LEU A 287 3.35 -27.47 11.55
N LYS A 288 3.17 -27.37 10.22
CA LYS A 288 2.85 -28.52 9.35
C LYS A 288 4.05 -29.29 8.79
N LYS A 289 5.26 -29.00 9.21
CA LYS A 289 6.50 -29.53 8.64
C LYS A 289 6.82 -30.98 8.96
N ASN A 290 6.07 -31.65 9.81
CA ASN A 290 6.36 -33.03 10.27
C ASN A 290 5.86 -34.14 9.34
N GLN A 291 5.23 -33.85 8.18
CA GLN A 291 4.87 -34.88 7.20
C GLN A 291 5.30 -34.46 5.79
N LYS A 292 6.42 -35.02 5.32
CA LYS A 292 6.92 -34.99 3.92
C LYS A 292 7.44 -33.67 3.38
N VAL A 293 8.68 -33.31 3.68
CA VAL A 293 9.45 -32.36 2.85
C VAL A 293 10.86 -32.87 2.61
N GLN A 294 11.01 -33.82 1.69
CA GLN A 294 12.20 -33.95 0.86
C GLN A 294 11.77 -33.95 -0.59
N LYS A 295 11.49 -32.78 -1.14
CA LYS A 295 11.56 -32.43 -2.58
C LYS A 295 10.67 -31.22 -2.86
N LYS A 296 11.28 -30.09 -2.97
CA LYS A 296 10.91 -28.79 -3.58
C LYS A 296 11.15 -27.61 -2.63
N VAL A 297 12.42 -27.31 -2.37
CA VAL A 297 12.82 -26.02 -1.84
C VAL A 297 13.81 -25.41 -2.83
N GLU A 298 13.30 -25.05 -4.00
CA GLU A 298 13.89 -24.11 -4.96
C GLU A 298 12.79 -23.20 -5.51
N GLN A 299 12.10 -22.49 -4.65
CA GLN A 299 11.33 -21.32 -5.04
C GLN A 299 11.46 -20.28 -3.94
N GLN A 300 12.04 -19.18 -4.33
CA GLN A 300 12.31 -17.92 -3.66
C GLN A 300 11.28 -17.55 -2.59
N LEU A 301 11.69 -17.57 -1.33
CA LEU A 301 11.03 -16.85 -0.26
C LEU A 301 11.56 -15.41 -0.28
N ASP A 302 10.92 -14.55 -1.04
CA ASP A 302 11.12 -13.11 -0.92
C ASP A 302 10.37 -12.63 0.32
N LEU A 303 11.11 -12.18 1.32
CA LEU A 303 10.55 -11.77 2.62
C LEU A 303 9.57 -10.60 2.51
N PHE A 304 9.58 -9.87 1.39
CA PHE A 304 8.82 -8.63 1.19
C PHE A 304 8.10 -8.51 -0.16
N ALA A 305 8.32 -9.41 -1.11
CA ALA A 305 7.72 -9.34 -2.44
C ALA A 305 6.57 -10.32 -2.64
N ASP A 306 6.59 -11.48 -1.96
CA ASP A 306 5.54 -12.48 -2.06
C ASP A 306 4.95 -12.76 -0.67
N PHE A 307 3.91 -12.03 -0.33
CA PHE A 307 2.87 -12.61 0.47
C PHE A 307 2.02 -13.42 -0.51
N PRO A 308 1.99 -14.76 -0.42
CA PRO A 308 1.13 -15.52 -1.28
C PRO A 308 -0.30 -15.04 -1.03
N THR A 309 -0.91 -14.54 -2.09
CA THR A 309 -2.33 -14.65 -2.23
C THR A 309 -2.61 -16.14 -2.12
N GLU A 310 -3.26 -16.52 -1.04
CA GLU A 310 -4.08 -17.70 -0.81
C GLU A 310 -3.77 -18.96 -1.64
N GLY A 311 -3.58 -20.07 -0.94
CA GLY A 311 -3.70 -21.42 -1.47
C GLY A 311 -2.57 -22.37 -1.09
N GLU A 312 -2.72 -23.05 0.03
CA GLU A 312 -2.34 -24.46 0.20
C GLU A 312 -3.03 -25.06 1.43
N GLU A 313 -3.62 -26.22 1.22
CA GLU A 313 -4.52 -26.95 2.08
C GLU A 313 -4.04 -27.18 3.50
N SER A 314 -4.98 -27.04 4.42
CA SER A 314 -4.85 -27.37 5.85
C SER A 314 -5.66 -28.59 6.24
N ALA A 315 -5.06 -29.49 6.98
CA ALA A 315 -5.80 -30.43 7.79
C ALA A 315 -5.62 -30.13 9.29
N GLU A 316 -6.76 -29.81 9.88
CA GLU A 316 -7.20 -29.92 11.26
C GLU A 316 -6.34 -29.44 12.44
N PHE A 317 -6.75 -28.37 12.98
CA PHE A 317 -7.08 -27.90 14.34
C PHE A 317 -7.06 -26.37 14.35
N SER A 318 -8.10 -25.75 13.77
CA SER A 318 -8.39 -24.33 14.01
C SER A 318 -9.44 -24.22 15.10
N SER A 319 -9.35 -23.20 15.94
CA SER A 319 -10.40 -22.84 16.92
C SER A 319 -11.72 -22.41 16.25
N PHE A 320 -11.80 -22.43 14.93
CA PHE A 320 -12.98 -22.08 14.14
C PHE A 320 -13.75 -23.32 13.70
N ALA A 321 -15.07 -23.25 13.77
CA ALA A 321 -15.95 -24.27 13.20
C ALA A 321 -15.78 -24.31 11.67
N THR A 322 -15.98 -25.46 11.07
CA THR A 322 -15.99 -25.68 9.62
C THR A 322 -17.37 -26.23 9.21
N LEU A 323 -17.62 -26.38 7.93
CA LEU A 323 -18.84 -27.01 7.43
C LEU A 323 -19.05 -28.40 8.04
N LYS A 324 -17.97 -29.16 8.23
CA LYS A 324 -18.02 -30.51 8.82
C LYS A 324 -18.50 -30.53 10.29
N ASP A 325 -18.24 -29.46 11.02
CA ASP A 325 -18.56 -29.28 12.43
C ASP A 325 -19.92 -28.64 12.66
N THR A 326 -20.54 -28.11 11.59
CA THR A 326 -21.77 -27.31 11.64
C THR A 326 -22.94 -28.10 11.04
N PRO A 327 -24.03 -28.39 11.79
CA PRO A 327 -25.23 -29.01 11.21
C PRO A 327 -25.82 -28.09 10.13
N HIS A 328 -26.03 -28.63 8.94
CA HIS A 328 -26.56 -27.88 7.79
C HIS A 328 -27.43 -28.75 6.88
N GLU A 329 -28.27 -28.08 6.07
CA GLU A 329 -29.13 -28.71 5.07
C GLU A 329 -28.86 -28.02 3.72
N TYR A 330 -27.78 -28.39 3.00
CA TYR A 330 -27.51 -27.90 1.65
C TYR A 330 -28.04 -28.88 0.63
N LYS A 331 -28.71 -28.34 -0.39
CA LYS A 331 -29.40 -29.17 -1.40
C LYS A 331 -28.92 -28.82 -2.82
N LEU A 332 -28.48 -29.84 -3.53
CA LEU A 332 -28.29 -29.79 -4.97
C LEU A 332 -29.67 -29.99 -5.65
N VAL A 333 -30.07 -29.05 -6.53
CA VAL A 333 -31.35 -29.04 -7.23
C VAL A 333 -31.14 -29.01 -8.75
N GLU A 334 -31.32 -30.14 -9.41
CA GLU A 334 -31.01 -30.31 -10.83
C GLU A 334 -32.28 -30.53 -11.69
N ASN A 335 -33.36 -31.02 -11.11
CA ASN A 335 -34.58 -31.35 -11.81
C ASN A 335 -35.42 -30.09 -12.04
N GLU A 336 -35.91 -29.87 -13.26
CA GLU A 336 -36.68 -28.66 -13.62
C GLU A 336 -37.94 -28.48 -12.73
N GLU A 337 -38.62 -29.55 -12.35
CA GLU A 337 -39.81 -29.45 -11.47
C GLU A 337 -39.39 -28.97 -10.08
N GLU A 338 -38.27 -29.46 -9.55
CA GLU A 338 -37.72 -29.02 -8.26
C GLU A 338 -37.19 -27.60 -8.32
N ILE A 339 -36.56 -27.21 -9.44
CA ILE A 339 -36.12 -25.82 -9.68
C ILE A 339 -37.30 -24.86 -9.64
N ARG A 340 -38.43 -25.19 -10.29
CA ARG A 340 -39.63 -24.37 -10.25
C ARG A 340 -40.24 -24.29 -8.85
N LYS A 341 -40.34 -25.42 -8.13
CA LYS A 341 -40.76 -25.45 -6.73
C LYS A 341 -39.89 -24.61 -5.82
N LEU A 342 -38.54 -24.67 -6.05
CA LEU A 342 -37.59 -23.83 -5.33
C LEU A 342 -37.84 -22.35 -5.60
N CYS A 343 -38.01 -21.96 -6.87
CA CYS A 343 -38.31 -20.56 -7.21
C CYS A 343 -39.60 -20.08 -6.55
N ASP A 344 -40.70 -20.87 -6.61
CA ASP A 344 -41.96 -20.57 -5.95
C ASP A 344 -41.78 -20.38 -4.43
N PHE A 345 -40.99 -21.27 -3.80
CA PHE A 345 -40.66 -21.15 -2.38
C PHE A 345 -39.89 -19.88 -2.05
N LEU A 346 -38.84 -19.56 -2.83
CA LEU A 346 -38.02 -18.36 -2.66
C LEU A 346 -38.83 -17.08 -2.85
N MET A 347 -39.76 -17.06 -3.78
CA MET A 347 -40.70 -15.94 -4.03
C MET A 347 -41.55 -15.58 -2.82
N THR A 348 -41.74 -16.50 -1.87
CA THR A 348 -42.51 -16.22 -0.64
C THR A 348 -41.69 -15.52 0.45
N LYS A 349 -40.39 -15.30 0.25
CA LYS A 349 -39.49 -14.78 1.26
C LYS A 349 -39.27 -13.28 1.13
N GLU A 350 -38.94 -12.64 2.24
CA GLU A 350 -38.64 -11.21 2.29
C GLU A 350 -37.13 -10.91 2.04
N ILE A 351 -36.29 -11.89 2.33
CA ILE A 351 -34.81 -11.79 2.22
C ILE A 351 -34.31 -12.99 1.42
N LEU A 352 -33.43 -12.74 0.48
CA LEU A 352 -32.76 -13.73 -0.36
C LEU A 352 -31.25 -13.46 -0.38
N SER A 353 -30.46 -14.32 0.19
CA SER A 353 -29.02 -14.36 -0.05
C SER A 353 -28.78 -15.13 -1.33
N LEU A 354 -27.94 -14.60 -2.20
CA LEU A 354 -27.62 -15.15 -3.50
C LEU A 354 -26.13 -15.05 -3.78
N ASP A 355 -25.65 -15.98 -4.58
CA ASP A 355 -24.31 -15.97 -5.14
C ASP A 355 -24.31 -16.67 -6.50
N THR A 356 -23.34 -16.36 -7.37
CA THR A 356 -23.20 -16.95 -8.71
C THR A 356 -21.85 -17.59 -8.89
N GLU A 357 -21.84 -18.87 -9.26
CA GLU A 357 -20.63 -19.56 -9.68
C GLU A 357 -20.40 -19.37 -11.19
N THR A 358 -19.15 -19.06 -11.57
CA THR A 358 -18.86 -18.60 -12.92
C THR A 358 -17.52 -19.15 -13.43
N THR A 359 -17.29 -18.95 -14.74
CA THR A 359 -16.06 -19.37 -15.43
C THR A 359 -14.91 -18.37 -15.33
N SER A 360 -15.14 -17.13 -14.90
CA SER A 360 -14.15 -16.03 -14.88
C SER A 360 -14.44 -15.04 -13.78
N THR A 361 -13.40 -14.40 -13.26
CA THR A 361 -13.53 -13.25 -12.35
C THR A 361 -13.89 -11.94 -13.08
N ASN A 362 -13.84 -11.91 -14.40
CA ASN A 362 -14.33 -10.80 -15.23
C ASN A 362 -15.81 -11.03 -15.53
N ALA A 363 -16.70 -10.26 -14.88
CA ALA A 363 -18.14 -10.42 -14.99
C ALA A 363 -18.66 -10.28 -16.44
N ILE A 364 -18.03 -9.44 -17.26
CA ILE A 364 -18.43 -9.21 -18.67
C ILE A 364 -18.23 -10.46 -19.53
N GLU A 365 -17.19 -11.24 -19.25
CA GLU A 365 -16.82 -12.45 -19.99
C GLU A 365 -17.33 -13.73 -19.33
N ALA A 366 -17.73 -13.65 -18.08
CA ALA A 366 -18.09 -14.79 -17.27
C ALA A 366 -19.35 -15.50 -17.81
N GLU A 367 -19.29 -16.83 -17.81
CA GLU A 367 -20.46 -17.68 -18.02
C GLU A 367 -20.90 -18.27 -16.68
N LEU A 368 -22.22 -18.37 -16.45
CA LEU A 368 -22.78 -18.98 -15.26
C LEU A 368 -22.48 -20.49 -15.22
N VAL A 369 -21.99 -20.95 -14.08
CA VAL A 369 -21.80 -22.37 -13.76
C VAL A 369 -22.87 -22.85 -12.79
N GLY A 370 -23.34 -21.97 -11.90
CA GLY A 370 -24.39 -22.28 -10.95
C GLY A 370 -24.98 -21.06 -10.27
N LEU A 371 -26.09 -21.27 -9.60
CA LEU A 371 -26.80 -20.29 -8.79
C LEU A 371 -26.96 -20.86 -7.39
N SER A 372 -26.63 -20.09 -6.35
CA SER A 372 -26.84 -20.51 -4.96
C SER A 372 -27.76 -19.53 -4.23
N PHE A 373 -28.53 -20.08 -3.30
CA PHE A 373 -29.57 -19.34 -2.58
C PHE A 373 -29.64 -19.77 -1.12
N ALA A 374 -29.78 -18.80 -0.20
CA ALA A 374 -30.10 -19.05 1.20
C ALA A 374 -31.15 -18.03 1.68
N VAL A 375 -32.12 -18.52 2.49
CA VAL A 375 -33.18 -17.71 3.10
C VAL A 375 -33.33 -17.97 4.60
N GLU A 376 -32.64 -18.96 5.09
CA GLU A 376 -32.58 -19.38 6.49
C GLU A 376 -31.14 -19.87 6.78
N GLU A 377 -30.60 -19.50 7.94
CA GLU A 377 -29.25 -19.91 8.32
C GLU A 377 -29.11 -21.42 8.36
N ASN A 378 -28.01 -21.93 7.89
CA ASN A 378 -27.66 -23.36 7.71
C ASN A 378 -28.54 -24.12 6.71
N LYS A 379 -29.29 -23.41 5.86
CA LYS A 379 -30.07 -24.01 4.77
C LYS A 379 -29.84 -23.25 3.49
N ALA A 380 -29.32 -23.94 2.50
CA ALA A 380 -29.01 -23.34 1.21
C ALA A 380 -29.27 -24.32 0.06
N PHE A 381 -29.36 -23.78 -1.14
CA PHE A 381 -29.69 -24.50 -2.36
C PHE A 381 -28.67 -24.13 -3.44
N TYR A 382 -28.24 -25.10 -4.22
CA TYR A 382 -27.41 -24.89 -5.39
C TYR A 382 -28.10 -25.46 -6.63
N VAL A 383 -28.14 -24.66 -7.70
CA VAL A 383 -28.73 -25.02 -8.99
C VAL A 383 -27.65 -24.94 -10.06
N PRO A 384 -27.19 -26.06 -10.62
CA PRO A 384 -26.17 -26.06 -11.67
C PRO A 384 -26.74 -25.48 -12.98
N ILE A 385 -25.91 -24.71 -13.67
CA ILE A 385 -26.27 -24.09 -14.95
C ILE A 385 -25.48 -24.78 -16.08
N PRO A 386 -26.18 -25.32 -17.11
CA PRO A 386 -25.53 -25.97 -18.25
C PRO A 386 -24.60 -25.01 -19.03
N ALA A 387 -23.58 -25.59 -19.69
CA ALA A 387 -22.65 -24.83 -20.51
C ALA A 387 -23.30 -24.24 -21.78
N LYS A 388 -24.32 -24.92 -22.30
CA LYS A 388 -25.03 -24.43 -23.48
C LYS A 388 -25.93 -23.25 -23.13
N ARG A 389 -25.69 -22.13 -23.76
CA ARG A 389 -26.36 -20.87 -23.47
C ARG A 389 -27.89 -20.96 -23.51
N GLU A 390 -28.44 -21.70 -24.48
CA GLU A 390 -29.89 -21.88 -24.64
C GLU A 390 -30.49 -22.61 -23.43
N GLU A 391 -29.84 -23.68 -22.96
CA GLU A 391 -30.26 -24.45 -21.79
C GLU A 391 -30.07 -23.61 -20.48
N ALA A 392 -28.98 -22.86 -20.42
CA ALA A 392 -28.73 -21.94 -19.31
C ALA A 392 -29.84 -20.86 -19.18
N LEU A 393 -30.20 -20.25 -20.29
CA LEU A 393 -31.28 -19.25 -20.35
C LEU A 393 -32.63 -19.83 -19.92
N GLN A 394 -32.92 -21.08 -20.21
CA GLN A 394 -34.16 -21.73 -19.75
C GLN A 394 -34.23 -21.75 -18.23
N ILE A 395 -33.15 -22.15 -17.55
CA ILE A 395 -33.09 -22.22 -16.07
C ILE A 395 -33.09 -20.80 -15.47
N VAL A 396 -32.24 -19.91 -15.99
CA VAL A 396 -32.13 -18.54 -15.50
C VAL A 396 -33.47 -17.80 -15.61
N ASN A 397 -34.23 -18.02 -16.69
CA ASN A 397 -35.57 -17.42 -16.88
C ASN A 397 -36.60 -17.91 -15.86
N ILE A 398 -36.45 -19.07 -15.25
CA ILE A 398 -37.31 -19.51 -14.15
C ILE A 398 -37.11 -18.58 -12.94
N PHE A 399 -35.87 -18.21 -12.65
CA PHE A 399 -35.54 -17.33 -11.52
C PHE A 399 -35.61 -15.83 -11.84
N LYS A 400 -35.78 -15.43 -13.11
CA LYS A 400 -35.89 -14.02 -13.50
C LYS A 400 -36.92 -13.23 -12.68
N PRO A 401 -38.19 -13.72 -12.48
CA PRO A 401 -39.15 -13.04 -11.63
C PRO A 401 -38.71 -12.86 -10.18
N LEU A 402 -37.89 -13.77 -9.64
CA LEU A 402 -37.31 -13.69 -8.29
C LEU A 402 -36.28 -12.58 -8.21
N TYR A 403 -35.34 -12.53 -9.15
CA TYR A 403 -34.30 -11.51 -9.22
C TYR A 403 -34.86 -10.11 -9.45
N GLU A 404 -35.89 -9.98 -10.26
CA GLU A 404 -36.54 -8.72 -10.63
C GLU A 404 -37.63 -8.27 -9.61
N ASN A 405 -37.92 -9.06 -8.57
CA ASN A 405 -38.87 -8.73 -7.54
C ASN A 405 -38.35 -7.62 -6.59
N GLU A 406 -38.89 -6.40 -6.73
CA GLU A 406 -38.44 -5.25 -5.92
C GLU A 406 -38.77 -5.36 -4.43
N LYS A 407 -39.65 -6.28 -4.00
CA LYS A 407 -40.08 -6.45 -2.61
C LYS A 407 -39.13 -7.32 -1.80
N ILE A 408 -38.33 -8.15 -2.46
CA ILE A 408 -37.36 -9.05 -1.81
C ILE A 408 -36.02 -8.33 -1.67
N LEU A 409 -35.51 -8.28 -0.45
CA LEU A 409 -34.14 -7.80 -0.18
C LEU A 409 -33.13 -8.85 -0.69
N LYS A 410 -32.27 -8.47 -1.63
CA LYS A 410 -31.17 -9.31 -2.12
C LYS A 410 -29.93 -9.05 -1.31
N VAL A 411 -29.31 -10.11 -0.85
CA VAL A 411 -28.08 -10.10 -0.06
C VAL A 411 -26.97 -10.80 -0.85
N GLY A 412 -25.79 -10.22 -0.93
CA GLY A 412 -24.64 -10.83 -1.60
C GLY A 412 -23.31 -10.36 -1.00
N GLN A 413 -22.25 -11.01 -1.42
CA GLN A 413 -20.88 -10.60 -1.14
C GLN A 413 -20.24 -10.13 -2.45
N ASN A 414 -19.98 -8.82 -2.62
CA ASN A 414 -19.64 -8.22 -3.90
C ASN A 414 -20.75 -8.41 -4.95
N ILE A 415 -21.99 -8.17 -4.55
CA ILE A 415 -23.22 -8.42 -5.34
C ILE A 415 -23.23 -7.66 -6.69
N LYS A 416 -22.38 -6.65 -6.86
CA LYS A 416 -22.18 -5.97 -8.14
C LYS A 416 -21.74 -6.94 -9.23
N TYR A 417 -20.84 -7.87 -8.90
CA TYR A 417 -20.39 -8.91 -9.81
C TYR A 417 -21.55 -9.80 -10.28
N ASP A 418 -22.39 -10.25 -9.33
CA ASP A 418 -23.55 -11.10 -9.67
C ASP A 418 -24.57 -10.35 -10.51
N LEU A 419 -24.80 -9.06 -10.23
CA LEU A 419 -25.65 -8.21 -11.03
C LEU A 419 -25.17 -8.12 -12.49
N GLU A 420 -23.89 -7.92 -12.69
CA GLU A 420 -23.28 -7.83 -14.03
C GLU A 420 -23.31 -9.18 -14.78
N VAL A 421 -23.02 -10.27 -14.09
CA VAL A 421 -23.14 -11.62 -14.68
C VAL A 421 -24.58 -11.92 -15.08
N LEU A 422 -25.55 -11.65 -14.21
CA LEU A 422 -26.95 -11.85 -14.49
C LEU A 422 -27.46 -10.98 -15.65
N ALA A 423 -26.95 -9.75 -15.77
CA ALA A 423 -27.27 -8.85 -16.88
C ALA A 423 -26.87 -9.45 -18.25
N ASN A 424 -25.78 -10.25 -18.30
CA ASN A 424 -25.41 -10.99 -19.51
C ASN A 424 -26.47 -12.04 -19.92
N TYR A 425 -27.37 -12.41 -19.02
CA TYR A 425 -28.48 -13.36 -19.26
C TYR A 425 -29.84 -12.64 -19.32
N ASP A 426 -29.86 -11.33 -19.58
CA ASP A 426 -31.07 -10.50 -19.67
C ASP A 426 -31.90 -10.47 -18.38
N VAL A 427 -31.27 -10.64 -17.24
CA VAL A 427 -31.85 -10.52 -15.90
C VAL A 427 -31.42 -9.22 -15.24
N ASN A 428 -32.37 -8.42 -14.81
CA ASN A 428 -32.15 -7.18 -14.09
C ASN A 428 -32.34 -7.40 -12.59
N LEU A 429 -31.26 -7.48 -11.82
CA LEU A 429 -31.34 -7.58 -10.37
C LEU A 429 -31.91 -6.29 -9.80
N SER A 430 -33.13 -6.35 -9.23
CA SER A 430 -33.93 -5.18 -8.84
C SER A 430 -34.27 -5.18 -7.36
N GLY A 431 -34.70 -4.01 -6.86
CA GLY A 431 -35.09 -3.82 -5.48
C GLY A 431 -33.95 -3.43 -4.55
N LYS A 432 -34.20 -3.54 -3.23
CA LYS A 432 -33.18 -3.26 -2.22
C LYS A 432 -32.10 -4.35 -2.22
N MET A 433 -30.87 -3.93 -2.02
CA MET A 433 -29.72 -4.84 -1.95
C MET A 433 -28.92 -4.57 -0.68
N PHE A 434 -28.22 -5.59 -0.21
CA PHE A 434 -27.29 -5.54 0.91
C PHE A 434 -26.01 -6.27 0.51
N ASP A 435 -24.90 -5.56 0.44
CA ASP A 435 -23.57 -6.14 0.14
C ASP A 435 -22.74 -6.22 1.43
N THR A 436 -22.33 -7.43 1.80
CA THR A 436 -21.57 -7.67 3.03
C THR A 436 -20.15 -7.09 2.95
N MET A 437 -19.54 -7.07 1.77
CA MET A 437 -18.23 -6.46 1.53
C MET A 437 -18.28 -4.94 1.74
N ILE A 438 -19.29 -4.27 1.16
CA ILE A 438 -19.50 -2.82 1.30
C ILE A 438 -19.89 -2.48 2.75
N ALA A 439 -20.75 -3.27 3.39
CA ALA A 439 -21.12 -3.09 4.79
C ALA A 439 -19.90 -3.09 5.71
N HIS A 440 -19.02 -4.07 5.57
CA HIS A 440 -17.81 -4.11 6.36
C HIS A 440 -16.83 -2.97 6.03
N TYR A 441 -16.74 -2.59 4.77
CA TYR A 441 -15.89 -1.47 4.35
C TYR A 441 -16.28 -0.14 5.02
N VAL A 442 -17.57 0.20 5.11
CA VAL A 442 -17.99 1.45 5.79
C VAL A 442 -17.77 1.40 7.30
N ILE A 443 -17.74 0.21 7.90
CA ILE A 443 -17.44 -0.01 9.33
C ILE A 443 -15.94 0.09 9.60
N GLN A 444 -15.10 -0.60 8.80
CA GLN A 444 -13.67 -0.77 9.02
C GLN A 444 -12.89 -0.68 7.69
N PRO A 445 -12.69 0.53 7.12
CA PRO A 445 -12.15 0.70 5.77
C PRO A 445 -10.68 0.27 5.59
N GLU A 446 -9.95 0.00 6.67
CA GLU A 446 -8.55 -0.43 6.60
C GLU A 446 -8.35 -1.95 6.65
N LEU A 447 -9.41 -2.72 6.87
CA LEU A 447 -9.32 -4.18 6.97
C LEU A 447 -9.61 -4.87 5.63
N HIS A 448 -9.46 -6.20 5.59
CA HIS A 448 -9.89 -6.99 4.45
C HIS A 448 -11.41 -7.19 4.48
N HIS A 449 -12.00 -7.31 3.30
CA HIS A 449 -13.47 -7.38 3.16
C HIS A 449 -13.93 -8.64 2.42
N ASN A 450 -13.02 -9.60 2.14
CA ASN A 450 -13.38 -10.87 1.53
C ASN A 450 -14.16 -11.76 2.52
N MET A 451 -15.00 -12.62 1.98
CA MET A 451 -15.93 -13.44 2.76
C MET A 451 -15.23 -14.32 3.79
N ASP A 452 -14.13 -14.98 3.41
CA ASP A 452 -13.36 -15.85 4.32
C ASP A 452 -12.91 -15.10 5.56
N TYR A 453 -12.33 -13.91 5.37
CA TYR A 453 -11.90 -13.03 6.46
C TYR A 453 -13.08 -12.60 7.34
N LEU A 454 -14.21 -12.23 6.73
CA LEU A 454 -15.42 -11.83 7.46
C LEU A 454 -16.02 -13.00 8.26
N ALA A 455 -16.10 -14.19 7.66
CA ALA A 455 -16.58 -15.40 8.34
C ALA A 455 -15.71 -15.72 9.57
N GLU A 456 -14.40 -15.59 9.46
CA GLU A 456 -13.48 -15.83 10.57
C GLU A 456 -13.64 -14.84 11.72
N ILE A 457 -13.70 -13.55 11.44
CA ILE A 457 -13.74 -12.52 12.49
C ILE A 457 -15.13 -12.44 13.16
N TYR A 458 -16.20 -12.59 12.37
CA TYR A 458 -17.56 -12.41 12.87
C TYR A 458 -18.27 -13.70 13.26
N LEU A 459 -18.06 -14.80 12.51
CA LEU A 459 -18.73 -16.06 12.74
C LEU A 459 -17.87 -17.11 13.46
N LYS A 460 -16.55 -16.86 13.59
CA LYS A 460 -15.58 -17.87 14.05
C LYS A 460 -15.67 -19.15 13.22
N TYR A 461 -15.81 -18.96 11.92
CA TYR A 461 -16.08 -20.01 10.96
C TYR A 461 -15.06 -19.93 9.82
N LYS A 462 -14.53 -21.08 9.42
CA LYS A 462 -13.62 -21.23 8.28
C LYS A 462 -14.41 -21.81 7.11
N THR A 463 -14.57 -21.03 6.06
CA THR A 463 -15.21 -21.43 4.81
C THR A 463 -14.37 -22.43 4.02
N ILE A 464 -15.01 -23.13 3.10
CA ILE A 464 -14.31 -23.90 2.07
C ILE A 464 -13.63 -22.89 1.12
N HIS A 465 -12.32 -23.02 0.93
CA HIS A 465 -11.61 -22.11 0.05
C HIS A 465 -11.67 -22.59 -1.42
N ILE A 466 -11.86 -21.68 -2.37
CA ILE A 466 -11.96 -21.99 -3.80
C ILE A 466 -10.78 -22.80 -4.34
N ASP A 467 -9.56 -22.60 -3.83
CA ASP A 467 -8.37 -23.35 -4.21
C ASP A 467 -8.43 -24.84 -3.81
N GLU A 468 -9.30 -25.20 -2.84
CA GLU A 468 -9.56 -26.61 -2.49
C GLU A 468 -10.32 -27.33 -3.61
N LEU A 469 -11.11 -26.58 -4.41
CA LEU A 469 -11.90 -27.11 -5.52
C LEU A 469 -11.13 -27.09 -6.85
N ILE A 470 -10.59 -25.93 -7.22
CA ILE A 470 -10.00 -25.72 -8.57
C ILE A 470 -8.46 -25.80 -8.55
N GLY A 471 -7.84 -25.90 -7.38
CA GLY A 471 -6.40 -25.95 -7.20
C GLY A 471 -5.76 -24.55 -7.19
N PRO A 472 -4.50 -24.44 -6.76
CA PRO A 472 -3.81 -23.17 -6.57
C PRO A 472 -3.59 -22.43 -7.89
N LYS A 473 -3.50 -21.09 -7.82
CA LYS A 473 -3.24 -20.21 -8.97
C LYS A 473 -1.99 -20.65 -9.74
N GLY A 474 -2.11 -20.83 -11.03
CA GLY A 474 -1.00 -21.16 -11.93
C GLY A 474 -1.34 -22.12 -13.06
N LYS A 475 -0.29 -22.62 -13.71
CA LYS A 475 -0.45 -23.62 -14.78
C LYS A 475 -1.02 -24.92 -14.19
N GLY A 476 -2.30 -25.20 -14.41
CA GLY A 476 -2.98 -26.40 -13.94
C GLY A 476 -4.16 -26.11 -13.02
N GLN A 477 -4.45 -24.84 -12.69
CA GLN A 477 -5.70 -24.48 -12.05
C GLN A 477 -6.88 -24.84 -12.97
N LYS A 478 -7.87 -25.51 -12.43
CA LYS A 478 -9.11 -25.88 -13.13
C LYS A 478 -10.05 -24.69 -13.22
N ASN A 479 -11.02 -24.77 -14.11
CA ASN A 479 -12.16 -23.87 -14.13
C ASN A 479 -13.30 -24.48 -13.31
N MET A 480 -14.17 -23.66 -12.72
CA MET A 480 -15.36 -24.17 -12.01
C MET A 480 -16.25 -25.04 -12.91
N ARG A 481 -16.28 -24.75 -14.23
CA ARG A 481 -17.00 -25.54 -15.24
C ARG A 481 -16.44 -26.96 -15.42
N ASP A 482 -15.18 -27.22 -15.02
CA ASP A 482 -14.55 -28.54 -15.12
C ASP A 482 -14.95 -29.48 -13.96
N LEU A 483 -15.67 -28.97 -12.97
CA LEU A 483 -16.12 -29.70 -11.80
C LEU A 483 -17.56 -30.19 -11.99
N SER A 484 -17.88 -31.35 -11.36
CA SER A 484 -19.27 -31.82 -11.34
C SER A 484 -20.10 -31.03 -10.33
N PRO A 485 -21.44 -30.96 -10.51
CA PRO A 485 -22.32 -30.29 -9.55
C PRO A 485 -22.16 -30.77 -8.12
N GLU A 486 -21.90 -32.07 -7.90
CA GLU A 486 -21.70 -32.66 -6.59
C GLU A 486 -20.38 -32.20 -5.91
N GLN A 487 -19.41 -31.75 -6.70
CA GLN A 487 -18.17 -31.21 -6.15
C GLN A 487 -18.30 -29.72 -5.78
N VAL A 488 -19.23 -29.00 -6.37
CA VAL A 488 -19.39 -27.54 -6.25
C VAL A 488 -20.48 -27.18 -5.23
N TYR A 489 -21.55 -27.99 -5.09
CA TYR A 489 -22.76 -27.57 -4.38
C TYR A 489 -22.56 -27.22 -2.91
N GLU A 490 -21.69 -27.90 -2.19
CA GLU A 490 -21.42 -27.58 -0.78
C GLU A 490 -20.72 -26.25 -0.64
N TYR A 491 -19.72 -25.98 -1.49
CA TYR A 491 -19.00 -24.71 -1.52
C TYR A 491 -19.95 -23.55 -1.87
N ALA A 492 -20.66 -23.63 -2.99
CA ALA A 492 -21.55 -22.57 -3.45
C ALA A 492 -22.75 -22.32 -2.50
N ALA A 493 -23.30 -23.37 -1.89
CA ALA A 493 -24.36 -23.26 -0.89
C ALA A 493 -23.84 -22.63 0.41
N GLU A 494 -22.60 -22.96 0.81
CA GLU A 494 -21.92 -22.33 1.96
C GLU A 494 -21.77 -20.83 1.74
N ASP A 495 -21.35 -20.38 0.54
CA ASP A 495 -21.16 -18.97 0.24
C ASP A 495 -22.46 -18.17 0.40
N ALA A 496 -23.57 -18.68 -0.08
CA ALA A 496 -24.89 -18.04 0.13
C ALA A 496 -25.32 -18.02 1.61
N ASP A 497 -25.09 -19.11 2.36
CA ASP A 497 -25.47 -19.23 3.79
C ASP A 497 -24.59 -18.32 4.68
N VAL A 498 -23.27 -18.33 4.47
CA VAL A 498 -22.31 -17.48 5.19
C VAL A 498 -22.62 -16.01 4.93
N THR A 499 -22.92 -15.64 3.71
CA THR A 499 -23.31 -14.29 3.32
C THR A 499 -24.57 -13.83 4.07
N LEU A 500 -25.58 -14.69 4.21
CA LEU A 500 -26.79 -14.41 4.99
C LEU A 500 -26.48 -14.18 6.48
N LYS A 501 -25.65 -15.03 7.07
CA LYS A 501 -25.21 -14.89 8.47
C LYS A 501 -24.43 -13.61 8.70
N LEU A 502 -23.51 -13.29 7.79
CA LEU A 502 -22.73 -12.04 7.84
C LEU A 502 -23.63 -10.79 7.75
N LYS A 503 -24.64 -10.81 6.87
CA LYS A 503 -25.63 -9.72 6.79
C LYS A 503 -26.30 -9.47 8.13
N ASN A 504 -26.74 -10.51 8.82
CA ASN A 504 -27.44 -10.41 10.10
C ASN A 504 -26.60 -9.81 11.23
N ILE A 505 -25.27 -9.95 11.15
CA ILE A 505 -24.31 -9.36 12.10
C ILE A 505 -23.95 -7.94 11.66
N LEU A 506 -23.56 -7.77 10.39
CA LEU A 506 -23.06 -6.50 9.87
C LEU A 506 -24.13 -5.41 9.90
N GLU A 507 -25.41 -5.74 9.71
CA GLU A 507 -26.50 -4.79 9.86
C GLU A 507 -26.56 -4.19 11.28
N LYS A 508 -26.28 -4.98 12.32
CA LYS A 508 -26.21 -4.51 13.70
C LYS A 508 -24.95 -3.66 13.94
N GLU A 509 -23.83 -4.07 13.34
CA GLU A 509 -22.57 -3.31 13.43
C GLU A 509 -22.69 -1.96 12.69
N LEU A 510 -23.33 -1.86 11.52
CA LEU A 510 -23.60 -0.60 10.83
C LEU A 510 -24.29 0.41 11.76
N LYS A 511 -25.31 -0.05 12.49
CA LYS A 511 -26.05 0.76 13.47
C LYS A 511 -25.18 1.17 14.66
N LYS A 512 -24.42 0.25 15.22
CA LYS A 512 -23.49 0.49 16.33
C LYS A 512 -22.42 1.51 16.00
N TYR A 513 -21.89 1.49 14.77
CA TYR A 513 -20.89 2.44 14.29
C TYR A 513 -21.49 3.74 13.71
N GLU A 514 -22.84 3.87 13.69
CA GLU A 514 -23.56 5.04 13.19
C GLU A 514 -23.24 5.40 11.74
N VAL A 515 -23.12 4.38 10.87
CA VAL A 515 -22.79 4.51 9.43
C VAL A 515 -23.90 3.99 8.51
N GLU A 516 -25.10 3.77 9.03
CA GLU A 516 -26.27 3.30 8.27
C GLU A 516 -26.59 4.23 7.09
N HIS A 517 -26.60 5.55 7.31
CA HIS A 517 -26.85 6.53 6.26
C HIS A 517 -25.82 6.39 5.12
N LEU A 518 -24.54 6.31 5.45
CA LEU A 518 -23.49 6.15 4.47
C LEU A 518 -23.68 4.87 3.63
N PHE A 519 -24.06 3.78 4.29
CA PHE A 519 -24.30 2.49 3.63
C PHE A 519 -25.55 2.50 2.75
N TYR A 520 -26.73 2.84 3.32
CA TYR A 520 -28.02 2.69 2.63
C TYR A 520 -28.32 3.81 1.64
N ASP A 521 -27.83 5.04 1.88
CA ASP A 521 -28.20 6.20 1.07
C ASP A 521 -27.12 6.59 0.06
N ILE A 522 -25.87 6.09 0.23
CA ILE A 522 -24.76 6.41 -0.69
C ILE A 522 -24.15 5.15 -1.31
N GLU A 523 -23.53 4.26 -0.50
CA GLU A 523 -22.73 3.17 -1.08
C GLU A 523 -23.59 2.12 -1.79
N MET A 524 -24.70 1.71 -1.20
CA MET A 524 -25.60 0.73 -1.85
C MET A 524 -26.30 1.28 -3.09
N PRO A 525 -26.86 2.51 -3.10
CA PRO A 525 -27.42 3.09 -4.31
C PRO A 525 -26.39 3.37 -5.42
N LEU A 526 -25.11 3.58 -5.08
CA LEU A 526 -24.04 3.77 -6.05
C LEU A 526 -23.70 2.48 -6.80
N MET A 527 -23.81 1.34 -6.15
CA MET A 527 -23.39 0.05 -6.73
C MET A 527 -24.06 -0.25 -8.08
N PRO A 528 -25.39 -0.12 -8.27
CA PRO A 528 -26.02 -0.30 -9.58
C PRO A 528 -25.59 0.74 -10.63
N VAL A 529 -25.21 1.95 -10.20
CA VAL A 529 -24.68 2.98 -11.11
C VAL A 529 -23.35 2.52 -11.67
N LEU A 530 -22.44 2.04 -10.80
CA LEU A 530 -21.13 1.52 -11.22
C LEU A 530 -21.30 0.29 -12.13
N ALA A 531 -22.16 -0.65 -11.79
CA ALA A 531 -22.46 -1.79 -12.64
C ALA A 531 -22.95 -1.37 -14.03
N SER A 532 -23.82 -0.37 -14.10
CA SER A 532 -24.28 0.19 -15.39
C SER A 532 -23.14 0.79 -16.20
N MET A 533 -22.21 1.50 -15.55
CA MET A 533 -21.03 2.08 -16.20
C MET A 533 -20.08 0.98 -16.71
N GLU A 534 -19.82 -0.04 -15.89
CA GLU A 534 -18.98 -1.18 -16.23
C GLU A 534 -19.57 -2.00 -17.40
N LEU A 535 -20.87 -2.27 -17.39
CA LEU A 535 -21.59 -2.93 -18.49
C LEU A 535 -21.60 -2.10 -19.78
N ASN A 536 -21.72 -0.78 -19.69
CA ASN A 536 -21.64 0.10 -20.86
C ASN A 536 -20.25 0.09 -21.49
N GLY A 537 -19.20 0.15 -20.65
CA GLY A 537 -17.82 0.28 -21.11
C GLY A 537 -17.56 1.57 -21.88
N VAL A 538 -16.39 1.66 -22.47
CA VAL A 538 -15.92 2.83 -23.24
C VAL A 538 -15.34 2.38 -24.58
N ARG A 539 -15.67 3.10 -25.64
CA ARG A 539 -15.11 2.87 -26.97
C ARG A 539 -13.74 3.51 -27.12
N LEU A 540 -12.90 2.83 -27.90
CA LEU A 540 -11.60 3.35 -28.31
C LEU A 540 -11.48 3.48 -29.81
N ASP A 541 -10.83 4.56 -30.23
CA ASP A 541 -10.28 4.69 -31.58
C ASP A 541 -8.91 4.00 -31.65
N THR A 542 -8.93 2.74 -32.08
CA THR A 542 -7.72 1.93 -32.23
C THR A 542 -6.80 2.40 -33.33
N ALA A 543 -7.34 3.09 -34.35
CA ALA A 543 -6.54 3.68 -35.44
C ALA A 543 -5.71 4.85 -34.92
N SER A 544 -6.33 5.74 -34.14
CA SER A 544 -5.65 6.84 -33.46
C SER A 544 -4.57 6.33 -32.49
N LEU A 545 -4.85 5.29 -31.69
CA LEU A 545 -3.85 4.68 -30.79
C LEU A 545 -2.68 4.07 -31.56
N LYS A 546 -2.95 3.43 -32.69
CA LYS A 546 -1.89 2.87 -33.53
C LYS A 546 -0.97 3.95 -34.10
N GLU A 547 -1.54 5.04 -34.60
CA GLU A 547 -0.78 6.20 -35.06
C GLU A 547 0.07 6.81 -33.94
N THR A 548 -0.52 6.99 -32.76
CA THR A 548 0.19 7.43 -31.56
C THR A 548 1.32 6.47 -31.18
N SER A 549 1.10 5.16 -31.22
CA SER A 549 2.13 4.14 -30.96
C SER A 549 3.33 4.29 -31.90
N ASP A 550 3.07 4.47 -33.21
CA ASP A 550 4.11 4.59 -34.20
C ASP A 550 4.95 5.88 -33.98
N VAL A 551 4.31 7.00 -33.66
CA VAL A 551 4.96 8.28 -33.35
C VAL A 551 5.80 8.20 -32.09
N LEU A 552 5.22 7.71 -30.98
CA LEU A 552 5.93 7.61 -29.69
C LEU A 552 7.07 6.59 -29.74
N THR A 553 6.91 5.50 -30.47
CA THR A 553 7.96 4.49 -30.67
C THR A 553 9.13 5.07 -31.47
N ALA A 554 8.87 5.83 -32.54
CA ALA A 554 9.91 6.49 -33.32
C ALA A 554 10.67 7.52 -32.46
N ARG A 555 9.95 8.33 -31.67
CA ARG A 555 10.53 9.29 -30.71
C ARG A 555 11.38 8.59 -29.64
N MET A 556 10.86 7.52 -29.05
CA MET A 556 11.57 6.74 -28.03
C MET A 556 12.89 6.18 -28.57
N LYS A 557 12.91 5.63 -29.80
CA LYS A 557 14.13 5.16 -30.47
C LYS A 557 15.14 6.29 -30.71
N SER A 558 14.68 7.46 -31.15
CA SER A 558 15.55 8.64 -31.33
C SER A 558 16.19 9.07 -29.99
N ILE A 559 15.43 9.07 -28.91
CA ILE A 559 15.93 9.40 -27.56
C ILE A 559 16.90 8.31 -27.08
N GLU A 560 16.63 7.04 -27.34
CA GLU A 560 17.52 5.93 -27.03
C GLU A 560 18.88 6.08 -27.69
N HIS A 561 18.93 6.40 -28.99
CA HIS A 561 20.17 6.70 -29.70
C HIS A 561 20.92 7.88 -29.05
N LYS A 562 20.22 8.95 -28.72
CA LYS A 562 20.81 10.12 -28.08
C LYS A 562 21.39 9.79 -26.69
N ILE A 563 20.70 8.93 -25.91
CA ILE A 563 21.19 8.44 -24.62
C ILE A 563 22.50 7.67 -24.83
N TYR A 564 22.58 6.78 -25.83
CA TYR A 564 23.78 6.01 -26.11
C TYR A 564 24.94 6.88 -26.59
N GLU A 565 24.68 7.88 -27.43
CA GLU A 565 25.68 8.86 -27.83
C GLU A 565 26.25 9.63 -26.62
N LEU A 566 25.38 10.14 -25.75
CA LEU A 566 25.78 10.85 -24.54
C LEU A 566 26.50 9.96 -23.53
N ALA A 567 26.14 8.68 -23.44
CA ALA A 567 26.78 7.69 -22.61
C ALA A 567 28.09 7.17 -23.20
N GLY A 568 28.28 7.23 -24.55
CA GLY A 568 29.38 6.66 -25.26
C GLY A 568 29.39 5.12 -25.32
N GLU A 569 28.26 4.50 -25.04
CA GLU A 569 28.03 3.04 -25.11
C GLU A 569 26.52 2.71 -25.08
N GLU A 570 26.18 1.54 -25.60
CA GLU A 570 24.83 0.96 -25.45
C GLU A 570 24.70 0.27 -24.10
N PHE A 571 23.55 0.46 -23.43
CA PHE A 571 23.24 -0.17 -22.16
C PHE A 571 21.72 -0.31 -21.97
N ASN A 572 21.26 -1.12 -21.03
CA ASN A 572 19.85 -1.26 -20.77
C ASN A 572 19.30 -0.09 -19.93
N ILE A 573 18.63 0.87 -20.58
CA ILE A 573 18.03 2.06 -19.98
C ILE A 573 16.93 1.70 -18.97
N ALA A 574 16.31 0.51 -19.11
CA ALA A 574 15.33 0.01 -18.15
C ALA A 574 15.97 -0.57 -16.88
N SER A 575 17.29 -0.81 -16.87
CA SER A 575 18.03 -1.32 -15.71
C SER A 575 18.47 -0.18 -14.79
N PRO A 576 17.91 -0.02 -13.58
CA PRO A 576 18.35 1.01 -12.63
C PRO A 576 19.85 0.91 -12.30
N LYS A 577 20.41 -0.31 -12.31
CA LYS A 577 21.81 -0.56 -12.05
C LYS A 577 22.69 0.04 -13.15
N GLN A 578 22.43 -0.31 -14.42
CA GLN A 578 23.23 0.17 -15.55
C GLN A 578 23.10 1.69 -15.74
N VAL A 579 21.88 2.23 -15.57
CA VAL A 579 21.67 3.69 -15.55
C VAL A 579 22.52 4.35 -14.48
N GLY A 580 22.57 3.78 -13.27
CA GLY A 580 23.38 4.31 -12.17
C GLY A 580 24.89 4.27 -12.47
N GLU A 581 25.38 3.18 -13.05
CA GLU A 581 26.78 3.02 -13.45
C GLU A 581 27.17 4.05 -14.52
N VAL A 582 26.31 4.25 -15.53
CA VAL A 582 26.55 5.27 -16.57
C VAL A 582 26.54 6.68 -16.01
N LEU A 583 25.53 7.06 -15.23
CA LEU A 583 25.39 8.42 -14.74
C LEU A 583 26.44 8.80 -13.69
N PHE A 584 26.79 7.89 -12.80
CA PHE A 584 27.55 8.23 -11.60
C PHE A 584 28.99 7.71 -11.60
N ASP A 585 29.26 6.58 -12.25
CA ASP A 585 30.64 6.04 -12.33
C ASP A 585 31.33 6.55 -13.61
N LYS A 586 30.65 6.50 -14.75
CA LYS A 586 31.24 6.89 -16.04
C LYS A 586 31.16 8.40 -16.28
N LEU A 587 29.96 8.97 -16.29
CA LEU A 587 29.76 10.40 -16.57
C LEU A 587 30.01 11.31 -15.37
N LYS A 588 29.97 10.77 -14.15
CA LYS A 588 30.22 11.48 -12.88
C LYS A 588 29.46 12.79 -12.75
N ILE A 589 28.15 12.76 -13.12
CA ILE A 589 27.31 13.97 -13.18
C ILE A 589 27.14 14.66 -11.82
N VAL A 590 27.42 13.95 -10.73
CA VAL A 590 27.51 14.47 -9.36
C VAL A 590 28.67 13.81 -8.60
N GLU A 591 29.33 14.56 -7.71
CA GLU A 591 30.43 14.04 -6.91
C GLU A 591 29.99 12.97 -5.88
N LYS A 592 28.75 13.10 -5.34
CA LYS A 592 28.19 12.20 -4.35
C LYS A 592 26.78 11.81 -4.76
N ALA A 593 26.66 10.72 -5.49
CA ALA A 593 25.38 10.18 -5.86
C ALA A 593 24.73 9.40 -4.70
N LYS A 594 23.42 9.54 -4.54
CA LYS A 594 22.64 8.80 -3.56
C LYS A 594 22.65 7.31 -3.91
N LYS A 595 23.09 6.48 -2.98
CA LYS A 595 23.08 5.02 -3.13
C LYS A 595 22.05 4.41 -2.20
N THR A 596 21.49 3.31 -2.63
CA THR A 596 20.71 2.43 -1.77
C THR A 596 21.61 1.85 -0.69
N LYS A 597 21.03 1.30 0.36
CA LYS A 597 21.79 0.59 1.41
C LYS A 597 22.61 -0.59 0.86
N THR A 598 22.25 -1.11 -0.32
CA THR A 598 22.98 -2.17 -1.03
C THR A 598 24.14 -1.66 -1.92
N GLY A 599 24.39 -0.35 -1.88
CA GLY A 599 25.44 0.27 -2.68
C GLY A 599 25.07 0.56 -4.13
N GLN A 600 23.87 0.19 -4.58
CA GLN A 600 23.36 0.52 -5.91
C GLN A 600 22.93 1.99 -5.95
N TYR A 601 23.19 2.66 -7.05
CA TYR A 601 22.75 4.03 -7.26
C TYR A 601 21.22 4.12 -7.29
N VAL A 602 20.66 5.14 -6.63
CA VAL A 602 19.23 5.45 -6.70
C VAL A 602 18.97 6.23 -7.97
N THR A 603 18.19 5.64 -8.87
CA THR A 603 17.81 6.24 -10.16
C THR A 603 16.30 6.32 -10.31
N ASN A 604 15.57 6.46 -9.19
CA ASN A 604 14.12 6.69 -9.24
C ASN A 604 13.81 8.08 -9.82
N GLU A 605 12.57 8.30 -10.18
CA GLU A 605 12.12 9.53 -10.83
C GLU A 605 12.47 10.78 -10.01
N GLU A 606 12.25 10.75 -8.69
CA GLU A 606 12.53 11.86 -7.77
C GLU A 606 14.01 12.28 -7.82
N VAL A 607 14.94 11.31 -7.74
CA VAL A 607 16.38 11.58 -7.80
C VAL A 607 16.79 12.10 -9.18
N LEU A 608 16.27 11.52 -10.27
CA LEU A 608 16.58 11.94 -11.62
C LEU A 608 15.99 13.32 -11.92
N GLN A 609 14.78 13.64 -11.45
CA GLN A 609 14.20 14.99 -11.57
C GLN A 609 15.09 16.05 -10.90
N GLY A 610 15.62 15.78 -9.71
CA GLY A 610 16.57 16.67 -9.02
C GLY A 610 17.92 16.83 -9.76
N LEU A 611 18.22 15.95 -10.71
CA LEU A 611 19.45 15.98 -11.51
C LEU A 611 19.23 16.44 -12.96
N LYS A 612 18.00 16.78 -13.33
CA LYS A 612 17.60 17.12 -14.71
C LYS A 612 18.48 18.19 -15.35
N HIS A 613 18.89 19.21 -14.58
CA HIS A 613 19.71 20.32 -15.07
C HIS A 613 21.23 20.07 -14.98
N LYS A 614 21.66 18.88 -14.52
CA LYS A 614 23.07 18.56 -14.37
C LYS A 614 23.71 18.02 -15.65
N HIS A 615 22.95 17.25 -16.42
CA HIS A 615 23.45 16.67 -17.68
C HIS A 615 22.26 16.29 -18.57
N GLU A 616 22.35 16.54 -19.85
CA GLU A 616 21.28 16.29 -20.85
C GLU A 616 20.82 14.82 -20.88
N ILE A 617 21.70 13.87 -20.60
CA ILE A 617 21.34 12.43 -20.54
C ILE A 617 20.24 12.14 -19.53
N VAL A 618 20.18 12.89 -18.40
CA VAL A 618 19.18 12.66 -17.34
C VAL A 618 17.78 13.01 -17.85
N GLU A 619 17.64 14.12 -18.56
CA GLU A 619 16.37 14.51 -19.18
C GLU A 619 15.92 13.47 -20.21
N ASN A 620 16.82 13.02 -21.06
CA ASN A 620 16.51 11.98 -22.06
C ASN A 620 16.12 10.64 -21.40
N ILE A 621 16.77 10.23 -20.30
CA ILE A 621 16.39 9.01 -19.57
C ILE A 621 15.00 9.14 -18.94
N LEU A 622 14.66 10.28 -18.35
CA LEU A 622 13.34 10.55 -17.81
C LEU A 622 12.27 10.51 -18.90
N GLU A 623 12.52 11.13 -20.03
CA GLU A 623 11.63 11.13 -21.19
C GLU A 623 11.45 9.72 -21.76
N HIS A 624 12.54 8.99 -21.99
CA HIS A 624 12.48 7.60 -22.45
C HIS A 624 11.65 6.71 -21.54
N ARG A 625 11.84 6.81 -20.22
CA ARG A 625 11.04 6.05 -19.23
C ARG A 625 9.57 6.44 -19.25
N GLY A 626 9.27 7.73 -19.41
CA GLY A 626 7.91 8.25 -19.57
C GLY A 626 7.22 7.66 -20.78
N LEU A 627 7.87 7.75 -21.96
CA LEU A 627 7.34 7.17 -23.20
C LEU A 627 7.15 5.66 -23.12
N LYS A 628 8.12 4.94 -22.57
CA LYS A 628 8.01 3.48 -22.38
C LYS A 628 6.82 3.09 -21.49
N LYS A 629 6.57 3.85 -20.43
CA LYS A 629 5.42 3.65 -19.57
C LYS A 629 4.10 3.93 -20.30
N LEU A 630 4.02 5.02 -21.07
CA LEU A 630 2.83 5.37 -21.85
C LEU A 630 2.51 4.31 -22.89
N LEU A 631 3.50 3.89 -23.67
CA LEU A 631 3.35 2.81 -24.66
C LEU A 631 2.88 1.51 -24.00
N GLY A 632 3.62 1.01 -23.01
CA GLY A 632 3.38 -0.31 -22.44
C GLY A 632 2.13 -0.39 -21.56
N THR A 633 1.71 0.71 -20.93
CA THR A 633 0.56 0.70 -20.01
C THR A 633 -0.75 1.10 -20.70
N TYR A 634 -0.70 1.98 -21.70
CA TYR A 634 -1.90 2.54 -22.32
C TYR A 634 -1.96 2.30 -23.82
N VAL A 635 -1.02 2.84 -24.59
CA VAL A 635 -1.15 2.94 -26.05
C VAL A 635 -1.23 1.56 -26.71
N ASP A 636 -0.33 0.65 -26.34
CA ASP A 636 -0.26 -0.72 -26.91
C ASP A 636 -1.14 -1.71 -26.14
N ALA A 637 -1.36 -1.47 -24.83
CA ALA A 637 -2.11 -2.39 -24.00
C ALA A 637 -3.64 -2.25 -24.16
N LEU A 638 -4.17 -1.01 -24.20
CA LEU A 638 -5.62 -0.78 -24.25
C LEU A 638 -6.34 -1.44 -25.43
N PRO A 639 -5.80 -1.43 -26.69
CA PRO A 639 -6.46 -2.12 -27.80
C PRO A 639 -6.64 -3.61 -27.57
N SER A 640 -5.72 -4.26 -26.84
CA SER A 640 -5.78 -5.70 -26.54
C SER A 640 -6.83 -6.06 -25.49
N LEU A 641 -7.34 -5.07 -24.75
CA LEU A 641 -8.35 -5.22 -23.71
C LEU A 641 -9.78 -4.97 -24.22
N ILE A 642 -9.95 -4.64 -25.50
CA ILE A 642 -11.29 -4.48 -26.09
C ILE A 642 -11.99 -5.83 -26.09
N ASN A 643 -13.14 -5.90 -25.43
CA ASN A 643 -13.95 -7.09 -25.42
C ASN A 643 -14.55 -7.34 -26.81
N PRO A 644 -14.32 -8.50 -27.43
CA PRO A 644 -14.76 -8.77 -28.81
C PRO A 644 -16.29 -8.83 -28.97
N ARG A 645 -17.03 -9.09 -27.89
CA ARG A 645 -18.50 -9.15 -27.91
C ARG A 645 -19.14 -7.75 -27.91
N THR A 646 -18.58 -6.85 -27.13
CA THR A 646 -19.12 -5.49 -26.93
C THR A 646 -18.45 -4.43 -27.80
N GLY A 647 -17.20 -4.65 -28.19
CA GLY A 647 -16.38 -3.65 -28.88
C GLY A 647 -15.85 -2.54 -27.96
N HIS A 648 -15.99 -2.71 -26.64
CA HIS A 648 -15.62 -1.72 -25.63
C HIS A 648 -14.52 -2.25 -24.69
N ILE A 649 -13.88 -1.31 -23.98
CA ILE A 649 -13.11 -1.61 -22.77
C ILE A 649 -14.04 -1.50 -21.57
N HIS A 650 -13.97 -2.45 -20.67
CA HIS A 650 -14.71 -2.49 -19.41
C HIS A 650 -13.71 -2.45 -18.26
N THR A 651 -13.69 -1.35 -17.52
CA THR A 651 -12.96 -1.24 -16.26
C THR A 651 -13.84 -1.70 -15.11
N SER A 652 -13.26 -2.09 -13.99
CA SER A 652 -13.98 -2.30 -12.73
C SER A 652 -13.78 -1.10 -11.80
N PHE A 653 -14.89 -0.54 -11.30
CA PHE A 653 -14.88 0.51 -10.27
C PHE A 653 -15.04 -0.11 -8.88
N ASN A 654 -14.03 0.02 -8.05
CA ASN A 654 -14.01 -0.59 -6.72
C ASN A 654 -14.35 0.44 -5.63
N GLN A 655 -15.36 0.15 -4.83
CA GLN A 655 -15.80 1.00 -3.70
C GLN A 655 -14.98 0.75 -2.42
N THR A 656 -14.35 -0.42 -2.28
CA THR A 656 -13.80 -0.92 -1.01
C THR A 656 -12.27 -0.93 -0.93
N VAL A 657 -11.58 -0.36 -1.92
CA VAL A 657 -10.09 -0.39 -2.00
C VAL A 657 -9.45 0.81 -1.30
N THR A 658 -10.05 2.00 -1.45
CA THR A 658 -9.45 3.21 -0.88
C THR A 658 -10.03 3.52 0.49
N SER A 659 -9.19 3.84 1.45
CA SER A 659 -9.62 4.22 2.80
C SER A 659 -10.19 5.65 2.91
N THR A 660 -10.18 6.41 1.82
CA THR A 660 -10.72 7.79 1.76
C THR A 660 -12.15 7.86 1.23
N GLY A 661 -12.71 6.76 0.77
CA GLY A 661 -14.03 6.75 0.09
C GLY A 661 -13.98 7.02 -1.41
N ARG A 662 -12.81 7.36 -1.97
CA ARG A 662 -12.66 7.49 -3.43
C ARG A 662 -12.86 6.13 -4.11
N LEU A 663 -13.42 6.15 -5.30
CA LEU A 663 -13.42 4.97 -6.18
C LEU A 663 -12.00 4.70 -6.66
N SER A 664 -11.68 3.44 -6.90
CA SER A 664 -10.52 3.04 -7.67
C SER A 664 -10.96 2.31 -8.93
N SER A 665 -10.15 2.36 -9.97
CA SER A 665 -10.40 1.68 -11.25
C SER A 665 -9.32 0.63 -11.45
N SER A 666 -9.72 -0.57 -11.89
CA SER A 666 -8.79 -1.67 -12.19
C SER A 666 -9.23 -2.43 -13.44
N ASP A 667 -8.29 -3.11 -14.04
CA ASP A 667 -8.46 -4.08 -15.14
C ASP A 667 -9.23 -3.55 -16.37
N PRO A 668 -8.80 -2.40 -16.97
CA PRO A 668 -7.63 -1.56 -16.71
C PRO A 668 -7.90 -0.37 -15.80
N ASN A 669 -6.85 0.19 -15.16
CA ASN A 669 -6.97 1.43 -14.40
C ASN A 669 -7.06 2.64 -15.33
N LEU A 670 -8.26 3.14 -15.58
CA LEU A 670 -8.53 4.30 -16.43
C LEU A 670 -8.43 5.65 -15.70
N GLN A 671 -8.38 5.66 -14.36
CA GLN A 671 -8.24 6.90 -13.56
C GLN A 671 -6.81 7.43 -13.55
N ASN A 672 -5.81 6.64 -13.97
CA ASN A 672 -4.40 7.03 -14.00
C ASN A 672 -3.90 7.44 -15.39
N ILE A 673 -4.79 7.64 -16.36
CA ILE A 673 -4.41 8.15 -17.69
C ILE A 673 -3.88 9.59 -17.53
N PRO A 674 -2.68 9.90 -18.05
CA PRO A 674 -2.07 11.20 -17.86
C PRO A 674 -2.93 12.36 -18.38
N VAL A 675 -3.10 13.39 -17.56
CA VAL A 675 -3.83 14.61 -17.92
C VAL A 675 -2.89 15.66 -18.52
N ARG A 676 -1.60 15.63 -18.14
CA ARG A 676 -0.60 16.64 -18.50
C ARG A 676 0.36 16.13 -19.55
N GLY A 677 0.80 17.03 -20.44
CA GLY A 677 1.71 16.74 -21.53
C GLY A 677 0.97 16.36 -22.83
N GLU A 678 1.59 16.64 -23.96
CA GLU A 678 1.02 16.34 -25.29
C GLU A 678 0.75 14.86 -25.49
N ASP A 679 1.65 14.01 -25.02
CA ASP A 679 1.51 12.55 -25.17
C ASP A 679 0.30 11.99 -24.37
N GLY A 680 -0.02 12.57 -23.21
CA GLY A 680 -1.22 12.23 -22.44
C GLY A 680 -2.52 12.66 -23.13
N LYS A 681 -2.50 13.80 -23.81
CA LYS A 681 -3.63 14.30 -24.59
C LYS A 681 -3.97 13.37 -25.75
N GLU A 682 -2.97 12.86 -26.47
CA GLU A 682 -3.20 11.92 -27.56
C GLU A 682 -3.87 10.60 -27.09
N ILE A 683 -3.55 10.12 -25.88
CA ILE A 683 -4.22 8.95 -25.29
C ILE A 683 -5.70 9.26 -25.01
N ARG A 684 -6.02 10.45 -24.45
CA ARG A 684 -7.40 10.87 -24.19
C ARG A 684 -8.21 11.05 -25.46
N LYS A 685 -7.59 11.50 -26.55
CA LYS A 685 -8.23 11.62 -27.86
C LYS A 685 -8.75 10.29 -28.40
N ALA A 686 -8.14 9.18 -28.00
CA ALA A 686 -8.58 7.85 -28.41
C ALA A 686 -9.87 7.38 -27.71
N PHE A 687 -10.30 8.01 -26.64
CA PHE A 687 -11.57 7.68 -25.96
C PHE A 687 -12.71 8.42 -26.63
N ILE A 688 -13.58 7.67 -27.32
CA ILE A 688 -14.67 8.17 -28.16
C ILE A 688 -16.05 7.71 -27.67
N PRO A 689 -17.12 8.47 -27.95
CA PRO A 689 -18.48 8.06 -27.60
C PRO A 689 -19.00 6.96 -28.51
N GLU A 690 -20.21 6.50 -28.25
CA GLU A 690 -20.95 5.60 -29.15
C GLU A 690 -21.16 6.23 -30.54
N PRO A 691 -21.33 5.40 -31.60
CA PRO A 691 -21.53 5.92 -32.94
C PRO A 691 -22.75 6.85 -32.99
N GLY A 692 -22.52 8.04 -33.51
CA GLY A 692 -23.56 9.09 -33.62
C GLY A 692 -23.88 9.81 -32.33
N CYS A 693 -23.10 9.59 -31.26
CA CYS A 693 -23.15 10.33 -30.01
C CYS A 693 -22.03 11.36 -29.93
N LEU A 694 -22.13 12.28 -28.97
CA LEU A 694 -21.11 13.23 -28.58
C LEU A 694 -20.50 12.82 -27.26
N PHE A 695 -19.23 13.12 -27.07
CA PHE A 695 -18.57 13.02 -25.78
C PHE A 695 -18.90 14.24 -24.94
N PHE A 696 -19.32 14.02 -23.70
CA PHE A 696 -19.62 15.06 -22.74
C PHE A 696 -18.83 14.82 -21.47
N SER A 697 -18.11 15.84 -21.00
CA SER A 697 -17.37 15.81 -19.74
C SER A 697 -17.90 16.90 -18.81
N ALA A 698 -18.06 16.58 -17.53
CA ALA A 698 -18.40 17.52 -16.49
C ALA A 698 -17.47 17.30 -15.28
N ASP A 699 -16.81 18.37 -14.82
CA ASP A 699 -15.79 18.33 -13.78
C ASP A 699 -16.10 19.34 -12.67
N TYR A 700 -15.90 18.96 -11.42
CA TYR A 700 -16.05 19.88 -10.29
C TYR A 700 -14.90 20.88 -10.24
N SER A 701 -15.27 22.15 -10.25
CA SER A 701 -14.32 23.25 -10.10
C SER A 701 -13.84 23.36 -8.66
N GLN A 702 -12.58 22.92 -8.40
CA GLN A 702 -11.88 23.10 -7.12
C GLN A 702 -12.64 22.54 -5.89
N ILE A 703 -13.26 21.38 -6.02
CA ILE A 703 -14.15 20.81 -4.98
C ILE A 703 -13.47 20.71 -3.61
N GLU A 704 -12.22 20.29 -3.54
CA GLU A 704 -11.50 20.13 -2.27
C GLU A 704 -11.26 21.48 -1.57
N LEU A 705 -11.01 22.55 -2.32
CA LEU A 705 -10.88 23.90 -1.78
C LEU A 705 -12.24 24.43 -1.28
N ARG A 706 -13.32 24.11 -1.97
CA ARG A 706 -14.67 24.47 -1.55
C ARG A 706 -15.08 23.73 -0.28
N VAL A 707 -14.74 22.45 -0.18
CA VAL A 707 -14.94 21.65 1.04
C VAL A 707 -14.09 22.23 2.19
N MET A 708 -12.83 22.64 1.95
CA MET A 708 -12.01 23.31 2.93
C MET A 708 -12.65 24.62 3.41
N ALA A 709 -13.17 25.46 2.52
CA ALA A 709 -13.87 26.71 2.86
C ALA A 709 -15.08 26.44 3.77
N HIS A 710 -15.84 25.39 3.47
CA HIS A 710 -16.98 24.98 4.28
C HIS A 710 -16.58 24.49 5.67
N LEU A 711 -15.57 23.62 5.75
CA LEU A 711 -15.12 22.99 7.00
C LEU A 711 -14.38 23.98 7.92
N SER A 712 -13.57 24.86 7.35
CA SER A 712 -12.82 25.87 8.12
C SER A 712 -13.69 27.05 8.57
N ASP A 713 -14.81 27.29 7.89
CA ASP A 713 -15.64 28.46 8.10
C ASP A 713 -14.86 29.79 7.93
N ASP A 714 -13.91 29.82 7.00
CA ASP A 714 -13.09 30.97 6.72
C ASP A 714 -13.86 31.97 5.85
N ASP A 715 -14.14 33.17 6.42
CA ASP A 715 -14.97 34.18 5.77
C ASP A 715 -14.37 34.65 4.45
N ASN A 716 -13.05 34.85 4.39
CA ASN A 716 -12.37 35.34 3.20
C ASN A 716 -12.42 34.29 2.08
N MET A 717 -12.30 33.01 2.43
CA MET A 717 -12.33 31.91 1.48
C MET A 717 -13.78 31.69 0.98
N ILE A 718 -14.76 31.80 1.85
CA ILE A 718 -16.19 31.69 1.50
C ILE A 718 -16.59 32.83 0.57
N GLU A 719 -16.21 34.07 0.89
CA GLU A 719 -16.51 35.25 0.07
C GLU A 719 -15.87 35.13 -1.32
N ALA A 720 -14.59 34.76 -1.40
CA ALA A 720 -13.90 34.56 -2.67
C ALA A 720 -14.63 33.55 -3.58
N PHE A 721 -15.14 32.45 -3.03
CA PHE A 721 -15.90 31.47 -3.81
C PHE A 721 -17.33 31.93 -4.18
N ARG A 722 -17.99 32.74 -3.35
CA ARG A 722 -19.33 33.28 -3.62
C ARG A 722 -19.30 34.33 -4.71
N GLU A 723 -18.26 35.15 -4.72
CA GLU A 723 -18.09 36.22 -5.70
C GLU A 723 -17.39 35.78 -6.99
N GLY A 724 -16.95 34.51 -7.04
CA GLY A 724 -16.31 33.90 -8.21
C GLY A 724 -14.86 34.39 -8.45
N TYR A 725 -14.20 34.90 -7.42
CA TYR A 725 -12.79 35.29 -7.54
C TYR A 725 -11.86 34.08 -7.67
N ASP A 726 -10.79 34.26 -8.44
CA ASP A 726 -9.73 33.26 -8.53
C ASP A 726 -8.93 33.21 -7.21
N ILE A 727 -9.23 32.20 -6.40
CA ILE A 727 -8.60 32.01 -5.10
C ILE A 727 -7.07 31.89 -5.16
N HIS A 728 -6.53 31.40 -6.29
CA HIS A 728 -5.08 31.30 -6.49
C HIS A 728 -4.46 32.67 -6.81
N ALA A 729 -5.17 33.47 -7.59
CA ALA A 729 -4.77 34.85 -7.85
C ALA A 729 -4.90 35.70 -6.57
N ALA A 730 -5.99 35.53 -5.80
CA ALA A 730 -6.19 36.23 -4.54
C ALA A 730 -5.09 35.87 -3.51
N THR A 731 -4.73 34.60 -3.41
CA THR A 731 -3.61 34.15 -2.56
C THR A 731 -2.28 34.77 -3.04
N ALA A 732 -1.99 34.75 -4.34
CA ALA A 732 -0.78 35.33 -4.90
C ALA A 732 -0.70 36.85 -4.62
N ALA A 733 -1.79 37.59 -4.87
CA ALA A 733 -1.87 39.03 -4.63
C ALA A 733 -1.49 39.40 -3.20
N LYS A 734 -2.01 38.67 -2.23
CA LYS A 734 -1.70 38.84 -0.79
C LYS A 734 -0.24 38.52 -0.47
N ILE A 735 0.27 37.40 -0.98
CA ILE A 735 1.64 36.94 -0.70
C ILE A 735 2.67 37.89 -1.29
N TYR A 736 2.47 38.34 -2.55
CA TYR A 736 3.38 39.23 -3.25
C TYR A 736 3.08 40.69 -3.00
N LYS A 737 2.00 41.04 -2.25
CA LYS A 737 1.54 42.39 -1.89
C LYS A 737 1.27 43.25 -3.12
N GLU A 738 0.61 42.68 -4.10
CA GLU A 738 0.22 43.28 -5.37
C GLU A 738 -1.30 43.31 -5.53
N ASN A 739 -1.83 44.05 -6.46
CA ASN A 739 -3.24 43.96 -6.81
C ASN A 739 -3.51 42.65 -7.55
N ILE A 740 -4.74 42.13 -7.45
CA ILE A 740 -5.11 40.85 -8.07
C ILE A 740 -4.93 40.86 -9.58
N ASP A 741 -5.15 42.03 -10.21
CA ASP A 741 -4.99 42.24 -11.66
C ASP A 741 -3.52 42.26 -12.11
N ASP A 742 -2.58 42.55 -11.20
CA ASP A 742 -1.14 42.61 -11.47
C ASP A 742 -0.45 41.25 -11.29
N VAL A 743 -1.15 40.24 -10.76
CA VAL A 743 -0.61 38.89 -10.49
C VAL A 743 -0.19 38.21 -11.78
N THR A 744 1.08 37.85 -11.88
CA THR A 744 1.61 37.12 -13.01
C THR A 744 1.14 35.66 -13.06
N ARG A 745 1.16 35.09 -14.26
CA ARG A 745 0.81 33.66 -14.45
C ARG A 745 1.73 32.73 -13.63
N ASP A 746 3.00 33.07 -13.45
CA ASP A 746 3.95 32.30 -12.65
C ASP A 746 3.60 32.38 -11.17
N GLN A 747 3.36 33.57 -10.62
CA GLN A 747 2.94 33.78 -9.24
C GLN A 747 1.63 33.02 -8.92
N ARG A 748 0.63 33.12 -9.81
CA ARG A 748 -0.63 32.37 -9.70
C ARG A 748 -0.38 30.87 -9.71
N THR A 749 0.53 30.36 -10.55
CA THR A 749 0.87 28.94 -10.63
C THR A 749 1.57 28.46 -9.35
N LYS A 750 2.49 29.24 -8.80
CA LYS A 750 3.14 28.96 -7.52
C LYS A 750 2.12 28.94 -6.38
N ALA A 751 1.25 29.95 -6.32
CA ALA A 751 0.16 29.99 -5.33
C ALA A 751 -0.80 28.81 -5.47
N LYS A 752 -1.18 28.41 -6.68
CA LYS A 752 -1.99 27.21 -6.92
C LYS A 752 -1.34 25.95 -6.33
N ARG A 753 -0.05 25.74 -6.58
CA ARG A 753 0.68 24.59 -6.07
C ARG A 753 0.84 24.65 -4.54
N ALA A 754 1.04 25.85 -3.99
CA ALA A 754 1.12 26.09 -2.57
C ALA A 754 -0.23 25.80 -1.89
N ASN A 755 -1.35 26.34 -2.40
CA ASN A 755 -2.70 26.15 -1.85
C ASN A 755 -3.04 24.67 -1.72
N PHE A 756 -2.85 23.88 -2.80
CA PHE A 756 -3.05 22.44 -2.73
C PHE A 756 -2.06 21.75 -1.80
N GLY A 757 -0.78 22.14 -1.82
CA GLY A 757 0.22 21.56 -0.94
C GLY A 757 -0.10 21.78 0.55
N ILE A 758 -0.54 22.99 0.91
CA ILE A 758 -0.87 23.36 2.30
C ILE A 758 -2.07 22.57 2.82
N ILE A 759 -3.13 22.42 2.01
CA ILE A 759 -4.29 21.59 2.37
C ILE A 759 -3.85 20.14 2.66
N TYR A 760 -2.87 19.63 1.94
CA TYR A 760 -2.31 18.30 2.17
C TYR A 760 -1.23 18.27 3.28
N GLY A 761 -1.07 19.33 4.05
CA GLY A 761 -0.14 19.40 5.18
C GLY A 761 1.34 19.40 4.77
N ILE A 762 1.68 20.02 3.63
CA ILE A 762 3.06 20.13 3.17
C ILE A 762 3.89 20.97 4.12
N THR A 763 5.12 20.56 4.38
CA THR A 763 6.07 21.32 5.19
C THR A 763 6.79 22.37 4.33
N VAL A 764 7.40 23.38 4.97
CA VAL A 764 8.26 24.37 4.28
C VAL A 764 9.33 23.70 3.42
N PHE A 765 9.96 22.64 3.94
CA PHE A 765 10.95 21.85 3.21
C PHE A 765 10.35 21.20 1.96
N GLY A 766 9.22 20.50 2.13
CA GLY A 766 8.55 19.81 1.01
C GLY A 766 8.02 20.79 -0.06
N LEU A 767 7.55 21.98 0.35
CA LEU A 767 7.10 23.00 -0.58
C LEU A 767 8.28 23.61 -1.36
N ALA A 768 9.39 23.90 -0.69
CA ALA A 768 10.61 24.43 -1.32
C ALA A 768 11.14 23.46 -2.39
N GLU A 769 11.21 22.17 -2.07
CA GLU A 769 11.64 21.11 -3.00
C GLU A 769 10.68 20.93 -4.18
N ARG A 770 9.37 20.96 -3.93
CA ARG A 770 8.33 20.75 -4.95
C ARG A 770 8.23 21.91 -5.96
N LEU A 771 8.51 23.14 -5.50
CA LEU A 771 8.44 24.35 -6.33
C LEU A 771 9.79 24.78 -6.90
N ASP A 772 10.89 24.14 -6.47
CA ASP A 772 12.27 24.53 -6.76
C ASP A 772 12.56 25.99 -6.36
N ILE A 773 12.18 26.35 -5.13
CA ILE A 773 12.34 27.69 -4.55
C ILE A 773 13.12 27.62 -3.24
N SER A 774 13.56 28.78 -2.74
CA SER A 774 14.23 28.87 -1.44
C SER A 774 13.27 28.49 -0.28
N ARG A 775 13.83 28.03 0.84
CA ARG A 775 13.04 27.73 2.05
C ARG A 775 12.37 29.01 2.60
N ASP A 776 13.00 30.14 2.45
CA ASP A 776 12.43 31.44 2.89
C ASP A 776 11.22 31.82 2.04
N GLU A 777 11.29 31.63 0.72
CA GLU A 777 10.16 31.84 -0.18
C GLU A 777 9.03 30.85 0.09
N ALA A 778 9.33 29.58 0.28
CA ALA A 778 8.34 28.57 0.66
C ALA A 778 7.66 28.90 1.99
N LYS A 779 8.41 29.42 2.97
CA LYS A 779 7.86 29.87 4.24
C LYS A 779 6.94 31.08 4.06
N GLN A 780 7.34 32.07 3.25
CA GLN A 780 6.51 33.22 2.94
C GLN A 780 5.18 32.82 2.26
N LEU A 781 5.23 31.83 1.36
CA LEU A 781 4.02 31.29 0.73
C LEU A 781 3.06 30.65 1.76
N ILE A 782 3.58 29.87 2.69
CA ILE A 782 2.77 29.22 3.74
C ILE A 782 2.23 30.26 4.73
N ASP A 783 3.07 31.15 5.22
CA ASP A 783 2.67 32.19 6.19
C ASP A 783 1.62 33.12 5.56
N GLY A 784 1.84 33.61 4.32
CA GLY A 784 0.91 34.45 3.59
C GLY A 784 -0.44 33.75 3.30
N TYR A 785 -0.43 32.44 3.05
CA TYR A 785 -1.66 31.67 2.92
C TYR A 785 -2.48 31.70 4.22
N PHE A 786 -1.86 31.45 5.37
CA PHE A 786 -2.54 31.46 6.66
C PHE A 786 -2.89 32.86 7.17
N GLU A 787 -2.16 33.90 6.72
CA GLU A 787 -2.57 35.30 6.93
C GLU A 787 -3.83 35.64 6.14
N THR A 788 -3.95 35.09 4.92
CA THR A 788 -5.12 35.27 4.04
C THR A 788 -6.32 34.48 4.54
N PHE A 789 -6.10 33.26 5.02
CA PHE A 789 -7.13 32.32 5.47
C PHE A 789 -6.85 31.81 6.89
N PRO A 790 -7.03 32.63 7.92
CA PRO A 790 -6.62 32.29 9.29
C PRO A 790 -7.42 31.12 9.89
N LYS A 791 -8.72 31.02 9.58
CA LYS A 791 -9.56 29.91 10.09
C LYS A 791 -9.21 28.56 9.49
N VAL A 792 -8.55 28.52 8.32
CA VAL A 792 -8.01 27.27 7.76
C VAL A 792 -6.96 26.67 8.70
N LYS A 793 -6.07 27.50 9.25
CA LYS A 793 -5.07 27.04 10.21
C LYS A 793 -5.73 26.51 11.50
N GLU A 794 -6.72 27.22 12.00
CA GLU A 794 -7.50 26.79 13.18
C GLU A 794 -8.20 25.45 12.95
N TYR A 795 -8.81 25.27 11.78
CA TYR A 795 -9.42 24.02 11.39
C TYR A 795 -8.40 22.86 11.35
N MET A 796 -7.22 23.08 10.78
CA MET A 796 -6.17 22.07 10.69
C MET A 796 -5.71 21.63 12.09
N GLU A 797 -5.51 22.56 13.02
CA GLU A 797 -5.15 22.22 14.41
C GLU A 797 -6.29 21.50 15.13
N LYS A 798 -7.54 21.97 14.96
CA LYS A 798 -8.73 21.30 15.52
C LYS A 798 -8.93 19.89 14.98
N ALA A 799 -8.67 19.66 13.70
CA ALA A 799 -8.75 18.32 13.09
C ALA A 799 -7.76 17.35 13.73
N LYS A 800 -6.51 17.80 13.94
CA LYS A 800 -5.49 17.00 14.66
C LYS A 800 -5.90 16.72 16.10
N GLU A 801 -6.41 17.75 16.80
CA GLU A 801 -6.83 17.60 18.21
C GLU A 801 -8.03 16.64 18.32
N THR A 802 -9.02 16.75 17.44
CA THR A 802 -10.16 15.82 17.37
C THR A 802 -9.68 14.39 17.09
N ALA A 803 -8.72 14.25 16.16
CA ALA A 803 -8.14 12.96 15.87
C ALA A 803 -7.38 12.36 17.07
N ARG A 804 -6.65 13.18 17.87
CA ARG A 804 -5.97 12.72 19.09
C ARG A 804 -6.93 12.20 20.16
N GLN A 805 -8.12 12.82 20.24
CA GLN A 805 -9.13 12.44 21.24
C GLN A 805 -9.93 11.21 20.81
N LYS A 806 -10.32 11.14 19.52
CA LYS A 806 -11.23 10.12 19.01
C LYS A 806 -10.54 8.95 18.31
N GLU A 807 -9.27 9.10 17.94
CA GLU A 807 -8.49 8.19 17.10
C GLU A 807 -9.07 7.98 15.69
N TYR A 808 -9.98 8.85 15.26
CA TYR A 808 -10.52 8.92 13.90
C TYR A 808 -10.95 10.35 13.55
N VAL A 809 -11.12 10.59 12.25
CA VAL A 809 -11.77 11.77 11.69
C VAL A 809 -12.95 11.36 10.81
N GLU A 810 -13.85 12.30 10.54
CA GLU A 810 -15.08 12.05 9.78
C GLU A 810 -15.24 13.03 8.61
N THR A 811 -15.84 12.54 7.51
CA THR A 811 -16.34 13.39 6.43
C THR A 811 -17.67 14.07 6.86
N LEU A 812 -18.17 15.00 6.02
CA LEU A 812 -19.51 15.57 6.22
C LEU A 812 -20.63 14.52 6.15
N PHE A 813 -20.37 13.39 5.50
CA PHE A 813 -21.29 12.25 5.38
C PHE A 813 -21.03 11.17 6.46
N LYS A 814 -20.23 11.48 7.49
CA LYS A 814 -19.93 10.56 8.61
C LYS A 814 -19.07 9.36 8.25
N ARG A 815 -18.42 9.37 7.10
CA ARG A 815 -17.40 8.37 6.76
C ARG A 815 -16.23 8.51 7.72
N LYS A 816 -15.84 7.42 8.39
CA LYS A 816 -14.77 7.41 9.39
C LYS A 816 -13.45 7.00 8.76
N ARG A 817 -12.40 7.71 9.13
CA ARG A 817 -10.99 7.35 8.88
C ARG A 817 -10.28 7.18 10.21
N TYR A 818 -9.90 5.96 10.54
CA TYR A 818 -9.21 5.64 11.80
C TYR A 818 -7.74 6.04 11.73
N LEU A 819 -7.22 6.64 12.81
CA LEU A 819 -5.87 7.20 12.90
C LEU A 819 -5.21 6.79 14.22
N LYS A 820 -5.02 5.50 14.42
CA LYS A 820 -4.46 4.92 15.65
C LYS A 820 -3.06 5.45 16.00
N ASP A 821 -2.30 5.86 14.99
CA ASP A 821 -0.94 6.39 15.11
C ASP A 821 -0.89 7.90 15.44
N ILE A 822 -2.03 8.58 15.60
CA ILE A 822 -2.10 10.03 15.81
C ILE A 822 -1.41 10.47 17.11
N ASN A 823 -1.39 9.60 18.13
CA ASN A 823 -0.75 9.81 19.41
C ASN A 823 0.63 9.14 19.53
N SER A 824 1.21 8.69 18.41
CA SER A 824 2.51 8.04 18.40
C SER A 824 3.62 8.95 18.95
N GLY A 825 4.49 8.43 19.80
CA GLY A 825 5.70 9.11 20.27
C GLY A 825 6.72 9.34 19.14
N ASN A 826 6.66 8.53 18.05
CA ASN A 826 7.51 8.70 16.89
C ASN A 826 7.00 9.84 15.99
N ALA A 827 7.82 10.89 15.79
CA ALA A 827 7.44 12.09 15.06
C ALA A 827 7.09 11.83 13.59
N THR A 828 7.78 10.88 12.93
CA THR A 828 7.54 10.52 11.52
C THR A 828 6.19 9.84 11.36
N VAL A 829 5.88 8.87 12.23
CA VAL A 829 4.62 8.12 12.25
C VAL A 829 3.46 9.06 12.59
N ARG A 830 3.61 9.83 13.66
CA ARG A 830 2.62 10.83 14.07
C ARG A 830 2.36 11.88 12.98
N GLY A 831 3.43 12.41 12.36
CA GLY A 831 3.30 13.39 11.27
C GLY A 831 2.54 12.86 10.06
N PHE A 832 2.64 11.55 9.76
CA PHE A 832 1.82 10.93 8.72
C PHE A 832 0.34 10.87 9.11
N ALA A 833 0.04 10.47 10.34
CA ALA A 833 -1.33 10.44 10.87
C ALA A 833 -1.93 11.86 10.95
N GLU A 834 -1.16 12.88 11.36
CA GLU A 834 -1.60 14.27 11.40
C GLU A 834 -1.96 14.83 10.01
N ARG A 835 -1.20 14.49 8.96
CA ARG A 835 -1.57 14.85 7.59
C ARG A 835 -2.87 14.18 7.16
N ASN A 836 -3.05 12.91 7.49
CA ASN A 836 -4.30 12.20 7.21
C ASN A 836 -5.49 12.77 7.98
N ALA A 837 -5.28 13.26 9.21
CA ALA A 837 -6.33 13.92 9.99
C ALA A 837 -6.88 15.17 9.29
N ILE A 838 -6.03 15.90 8.59
CA ILE A 838 -6.43 17.09 7.82
C ILE A 838 -7.09 16.71 6.50
N ASN A 839 -6.47 15.77 5.77
CA ASN A 839 -6.83 15.45 4.39
C ASN A 839 -8.07 14.55 4.25
N ALA A 840 -8.22 13.57 5.14
CA ALA A 840 -9.27 12.57 4.98
C ALA A 840 -10.68 13.16 5.02
N PRO A 841 -11.02 14.13 5.89
CA PRO A 841 -12.33 14.79 5.86
C PRO A 841 -12.61 15.51 4.54
N ILE A 842 -11.59 16.13 3.94
CA ILE A 842 -11.72 16.93 2.71
C ILE A 842 -11.89 16.00 1.51
N GLN A 843 -10.94 15.11 1.30
CA GLN A 843 -10.95 14.18 0.18
C GLN A 843 -12.14 13.23 0.22
N GLY A 844 -12.47 12.72 1.42
CA GLY A 844 -13.60 11.83 1.59
C GLY A 844 -14.94 12.54 1.36
N THR A 845 -15.09 13.79 1.82
CA THR A 845 -16.30 14.57 1.52
C THR A 845 -16.44 14.84 0.03
N ALA A 846 -15.37 15.20 -0.67
CA ALA A 846 -15.38 15.38 -2.12
C ALA A 846 -15.79 14.09 -2.85
N ALA A 847 -15.26 12.94 -2.40
CA ALA A 847 -15.62 11.64 -2.94
C ALA A 847 -17.10 11.28 -2.67
N ASP A 848 -17.62 11.59 -1.50
CA ASP A 848 -19.03 11.35 -1.18
C ASP A 848 -19.96 12.26 -2.00
N ILE A 849 -19.59 13.52 -2.23
CA ILE A 849 -20.36 14.46 -3.06
C ILE A 849 -20.50 13.94 -4.50
N ILE A 850 -19.40 13.49 -5.13
CA ILE A 850 -19.48 12.98 -6.51
C ILE A 850 -20.29 11.69 -6.59
N LYS A 851 -20.23 10.83 -5.57
CA LYS A 851 -21.06 9.62 -5.48
C LYS A 851 -22.56 9.98 -5.44
N VAL A 852 -22.94 10.97 -4.65
CA VAL A 852 -24.33 11.47 -4.59
C VAL A 852 -24.77 12.03 -5.94
N ALA A 853 -23.90 12.82 -6.60
CA ALA A 853 -24.18 13.33 -7.94
C ALA A 853 -24.40 12.19 -8.95
N MET A 854 -23.53 11.17 -8.95
CA MET A 854 -23.66 9.99 -9.83
C MET A 854 -24.99 9.26 -9.63
N ILE A 855 -25.39 9.05 -8.37
CA ILE A 855 -26.67 8.41 -8.02
C ILE A 855 -27.84 9.24 -8.54
N ASN A 856 -27.83 10.55 -8.30
CA ASN A 856 -28.91 11.44 -8.70
C ASN A 856 -29.06 11.54 -10.23
N ILE A 857 -27.93 11.68 -10.94
CA ILE A 857 -27.89 11.71 -12.41
C ILE A 857 -28.46 10.40 -12.98
N HIS A 858 -28.01 9.26 -12.47
CA HIS A 858 -28.46 7.95 -12.93
C HIS A 858 -29.98 7.77 -12.73
N ASN A 859 -30.47 8.10 -11.55
CA ASN A 859 -31.91 8.02 -11.24
C ASN A 859 -32.73 8.96 -12.11
N ARG A 860 -32.22 10.16 -12.34
CA ARG A 860 -32.91 11.15 -13.16
C ARG A 860 -32.91 10.77 -14.65
N PHE A 861 -31.84 10.19 -15.15
CA PHE A 861 -31.79 9.62 -16.50
C PHE A 861 -32.85 8.53 -16.67
N LYS A 862 -32.97 7.63 -15.70
CA LYS A 862 -33.96 6.56 -15.69
C LYS A 862 -35.38 7.11 -15.66
N LEU A 863 -35.65 8.07 -14.75
CA LEU A 863 -36.97 8.69 -14.59
C LEU A 863 -37.40 9.46 -15.83
N GLU A 864 -36.49 10.19 -16.48
CA GLU A 864 -36.79 11.04 -17.62
C GLU A 864 -36.61 10.34 -18.99
N GLY A 865 -36.32 9.03 -18.97
CA GLY A 865 -36.17 8.21 -20.17
C GLY A 865 -35.00 8.62 -21.06
N ILE A 866 -33.89 9.12 -20.46
CA ILE A 866 -32.64 9.48 -21.16
C ILE A 866 -31.93 8.20 -21.59
N ARG A 867 -31.53 8.16 -22.86
CA ARG A 867 -30.79 7.01 -23.44
C ARG A 867 -29.30 7.20 -23.40
N SER A 868 -28.83 8.41 -23.21
CA SER A 868 -27.43 8.76 -23.00
C SER A 868 -26.87 8.06 -21.78
N LYS A 869 -25.56 7.77 -21.77
CA LYS A 869 -24.93 6.87 -20.79
C LYS A 869 -23.79 7.58 -20.06
N MET A 870 -23.74 7.44 -18.75
CA MET A 870 -22.52 7.69 -17.97
C MET A 870 -21.54 6.55 -18.23
N ILE A 871 -20.27 6.83 -18.55
CA ILE A 871 -19.30 5.83 -19.01
C ILE A 871 -18.03 5.77 -18.18
N LEU A 872 -17.58 6.92 -17.63
CA LEU A 872 -16.36 6.99 -16.80
C LEU A 872 -16.54 7.96 -15.65
N GLN A 873 -15.83 7.66 -14.56
CA GLN A 873 -15.57 8.57 -13.45
C GLN A 873 -14.05 8.63 -13.22
N VAL A 874 -13.47 9.83 -13.28
CA VAL A 874 -12.03 10.05 -13.12
C VAL A 874 -11.80 11.20 -12.15
N HIS A 875 -11.38 10.92 -10.93
CA HIS A 875 -11.20 11.88 -9.83
C HIS A 875 -12.49 12.65 -9.49
N ASP A 876 -12.64 13.88 -9.96
CA ASP A 876 -13.77 14.78 -9.78
C ASP A 876 -14.58 15.02 -11.09
N GLU A 877 -14.26 14.26 -12.14
CA GLU A 877 -14.83 14.32 -13.48
C GLU A 877 -15.79 13.15 -13.76
N LEU A 878 -16.92 13.44 -14.41
CA LEU A 878 -17.87 12.46 -14.94
C LEU A 878 -17.92 12.57 -16.47
N ASN A 879 -17.86 11.44 -17.15
CA ASN A 879 -17.86 11.37 -18.61
C ASN A 879 -19.06 10.60 -19.15
N PHE A 880 -19.61 11.07 -20.26
CA PHE A 880 -20.84 10.56 -20.84
C PHE A 880 -20.73 10.38 -22.36
N SER A 881 -21.46 9.40 -22.86
CA SER A 881 -21.77 9.24 -24.28
C SER A 881 -23.19 9.71 -24.51
N VAL A 882 -23.38 10.80 -25.26
CA VAL A 882 -24.65 11.56 -25.31
C VAL A 882 -25.21 11.62 -26.72
N TYR A 883 -26.48 11.21 -26.89
CA TYR A 883 -27.20 11.38 -28.13
C TYR A 883 -27.42 12.87 -28.43
N PRO A 884 -27.16 13.36 -29.67
CA PRO A 884 -27.26 14.79 -29.99
C PRO A 884 -28.61 15.40 -29.66
N LYS A 885 -29.73 14.63 -29.76
CA LYS A 885 -31.09 15.07 -29.42
C LYS A 885 -31.31 15.28 -27.92
N GLU A 886 -30.47 14.72 -27.08
CA GLU A 886 -30.56 14.78 -25.63
C GLU A 886 -29.56 15.80 -25.04
N LYS A 887 -28.73 16.43 -25.90
CA LYS A 887 -27.60 17.29 -25.50
C LYS A 887 -27.96 18.30 -24.42
N GLU A 888 -28.88 19.20 -24.71
CA GLU A 888 -29.29 20.28 -23.78
C GLU A 888 -29.89 19.73 -22.49
N LYS A 889 -30.66 18.66 -22.61
CA LYS A 889 -31.31 18.03 -21.47
C LYS A 889 -30.32 17.34 -20.55
N VAL A 890 -29.35 16.60 -21.11
CA VAL A 890 -28.28 15.93 -20.35
C VAL A 890 -27.39 16.94 -19.67
N GLU A 891 -26.92 17.96 -20.37
CA GLU A 891 -26.11 19.03 -19.77
C GLU A 891 -26.82 19.67 -18.58
N LYS A 892 -28.09 20.04 -18.73
CA LYS A 892 -28.89 20.61 -17.66
C LYS A 892 -29.00 19.68 -16.46
N ILE A 893 -29.36 18.39 -16.68
CA ILE A 893 -29.50 17.42 -15.60
C ILE A 893 -28.15 17.23 -14.87
N VAL A 894 -27.06 17.01 -15.61
CA VAL A 894 -25.75 16.73 -15.00
C VAL A 894 -25.27 17.92 -14.18
N LEU A 895 -25.36 19.14 -14.70
CA LEU A 895 -24.96 20.34 -13.96
C LEU A 895 -25.83 20.60 -12.74
N GLU A 896 -27.14 20.43 -12.85
CA GLU A 896 -28.08 20.61 -11.73
C GLU A 896 -27.77 19.60 -10.60
N GLU A 897 -27.55 18.31 -10.93
CA GLU A 897 -27.30 17.27 -9.94
C GLU A 897 -25.91 17.34 -9.34
N MET A 898 -24.89 17.71 -10.13
CA MET A 898 -23.55 17.95 -9.59
C MET A 898 -23.54 19.17 -8.66
N GLN A 899 -24.09 20.29 -9.07
CA GLN A 899 -24.13 21.51 -8.26
C GLN A 899 -25.06 21.40 -7.06
N GLY A 900 -26.10 20.58 -7.16
CA GLY A 900 -27.08 20.32 -6.10
C GLY A 900 -26.76 19.14 -5.20
N ALA A 901 -25.69 18.39 -5.43
CA ALA A 901 -25.38 17.14 -4.73
C ALA A 901 -25.27 17.30 -3.20
N PHE A 902 -24.77 18.42 -2.74
CA PHE A 902 -24.66 18.74 -1.31
C PHE A 902 -24.74 20.25 -1.05
N SER A 903 -25.45 20.65 0.00
CA SER A 903 -25.55 22.07 0.40
C SER A 903 -24.38 22.48 1.27
N MET A 904 -23.55 23.38 0.78
CA MET A 904 -22.42 23.96 1.51
C MET A 904 -22.55 25.48 1.69
N LYS A 905 -21.69 26.08 2.51
CA LYS A 905 -21.56 27.54 2.69
C LYS A 905 -21.09 28.25 1.41
N VAL A 906 -20.45 27.52 0.53
CA VAL A 906 -20.02 27.95 -0.80
C VAL A 906 -20.74 27.14 -1.88
N PRO A 907 -21.03 27.71 -3.05
CA PRO A 907 -21.67 26.94 -4.12
C PRO A 907 -20.75 25.84 -4.63
N LEU A 908 -21.33 24.68 -4.94
CA LEU A 908 -20.66 23.70 -5.81
C LEU A 908 -20.76 24.21 -7.25
N VAL A 909 -19.65 24.19 -7.98
CA VAL A 909 -19.60 24.59 -9.39
C VAL A 909 -19.03 23.42 -10.18
N ALA A 910 -19.70 23.08 -11.27
CA ALA A 910 -19.21 22.12 -12.24
C ALA A 910 -19.03 22.83 -13.59
N ASP A 911 -17.86 22.66 -14.18
CA ASP A 911 -17.56 23.06 -15.55
C ASP A 911 -17.84 21.89 -16.48
N CYS A 912 -18.21 22.16 -17.72
CA CYS A 912 -18.50 21.09 -18.68
C CYS A 912 -18.01 21.43 -20.09
N GLY A 913 -17.78 20.40 -20.88
CA GLY A 913 -17.38 20.53 -22.27
C GLY A 913 -17.92 19.43 -23.17
N TRP A 914 -17.88 19.67 -24.45
CA TRP A 914 -18.38 18.80 -25.50
C TRP A 914 -17.33 18.55 -26.57
N GLY A 915 -17.27 17.36 -27.10
CA GLY A 915 -16.32 17.03 -28.17
C GLY A 915 -16.71 15.73 -28.91
N GLU A 916 -15.86 15.37 -29.85
CA GLU A 916 -15.93 14.08 -30.53
C GLU A 916 -15.15 13.00 -29.75
N ASN A 917 -14.36 13.42 -28.78
CA ASN A 917 -13.54 12.57 -27.92
C ASN A 917 -13.34 13.21 -26.53
N TRP A 918 -12.72 12.47 -25.62
CA TRP A 918 -12.48 12.95 -24.27
C TRP A 918 -11.56 14.19 -24.20
N LEU A 919 -10.55 14.29 -25.08
CA LEU A 919 -9.65 15.44 -25.07
C LEU A 919 -10.36 16.75 -25.43
N GLU A 920 -11.26 16.70 -26.41
CA GLU A 920 -12.00 17.88 -26.86
C GLU A 920 -13.08 18.32 -25.85
N ALA A 921 -13.61 17.35 -25.09
CA ALA A 921 -14.64 17.60 -24.09
C ALA A 921 -14.10 18.08 -22.74
N HIS A 922 -12.77 17.97 -22.49
CA HIS A 922 -12.10 18.36 -21.23
C HIS A 922 -11.34 19.67 -21.43
#